data_165e3cc2126562460de788419401d125
#
_entry.id   165e3cc2126562460de788419401d125
#
_cell.length_a   1.000
_cell.length_b   1.000
_cell.length_c   1.000
_cell.angle_alpha   90.00
_cell.angle_beta   90.00
_cell.angle_gamma   90.00
#
_symmetry.space_group_name_H-M   'P 1'
#
loop_
_entity.id
_entity.type
_entity.pdbx_description
1 polymer ?
#
loop_
_entity_poly.entity_id
_entity_poly.type
_entity_poly.pdbx_seq_one_letter_code
_entity_poly.pdbx_strand_id
1 'polypeptide(L)'
;MRGGKVMQRSNHFKFAFILLLLVFSGITSSICLLLYQYDNKYTAPGPASAYGSMEVDAETLNGQGLIWLVDGWEFYGGLLLTPAEFHSNMPAPDRYIFAGQQSGFESVTGTPHGSASYRLTIKLPKQTQTYSLYLPELRSSCRLYVNGVERLALGEISPEHYKAETAEKIVPFEAAGEVELLLAVSDFSGAYGGLTYPPALGTPDSIHDMTTVRLNLRTALLTMTALFGVISLLIGIANPQNSLPGLYALYCLTFLGFTCYPVAKTLFPAFGGLYFVENLSFCAMILMIFILQRRLFTLETPVNTFGIAFGGLVCVVCIFYHLFLPQASLTMLLSYSRLISLYKSISAALLTGSTIWMLLRRSDETAHHAKFLLCGIVIFDCTLIMDRFLPLYEPIYSGWFLEISSLCMVLLIGAILLQEIYIRTAASLRLEETIRLTGQNLAMQKEQHQTMIEAIAGERTFRHDLRQHISVLHEFAERDDMDSLKQYFDQLEGRLPANYAGVFCENAAVDAILRHYKTNAESAGIEFSAAVQVAEGMPISDVDLCVIFGNCLENALEACKRQTDHKKYVMVSAGTSVGVFAITVENSFNGSLRRSGAGFFSSKQSRIGIGTASVQAIAKKYNGKATFKSDDNKFQALIILHL
;
A
#
# COMPACT_ATOMS: atom_id res chain seq x y z
N MET A 1 30.98 -24.72 8.42
CA MET A 1 30.83 -24.21 7.02
C MET A 1 29.49 -23.50 6.70
N ARG A 2 28.40 -23.69 7.45
CA ARG A 2 27.11 -22.96 7.23
C ARG A 2 27.17 -21.47 7.60
N GLY A 3 27.90 -21.06 8.64
CA GLY A 3 28.00 -19.66 9.08
C GLY A 3 28.68 -18.71 8.09
N GLY A 4 29.71 -19.16 7.37
CA GLY A 4 30.44 -18.34 6.39
C GLY A 4 29.60 -17.97 5.15
N LYS A 5 28.74 -18.89 4.66
CA LYS A 5 27.85 -18.64 3.52
C LYS A 5 26.71 -17.67 3.85
N VAL A 6 26.19 -17.68 5.08
CA VAL A 6 25.14 -16.75 5.52
C VAL A 6 25.71 -15.34 5.67
N MET A 7 26.91 -15.22 6.22
CA MET A 7 27.58 -13.92 6.39
C MET A 7 28.00 -13.30 5.05
N GLN A 8 28.45 -14.10 4.10
CA GLN A 8 28.80 -13.67 2.74
C GLN A 8 27.55 -13.22 1.94
N ARG A 9 26.43 -13.93 2.07
CA ARG A 9 25.16 -13.55 1.45
C ARG A 9 24.59 -12.22 2.02
N SER A 10 24.76 -11.99 3.32
CA SER A 10 24.40 -10.72 3.99
C SER A 10 25.21 -9.54 3.46
N ASN A 11 26.52 -9.71 3.22
CA ASN A 11 27.39 -8.65 2.73
C ASN A 11 27.10 -8.30 1.25
N HIS A 12 26.85 -9.29 0.39
CA HIS A 12 26.43 -9.03 -1.01
C HIS A 12 25.11 -8.28 -1.09
N PHE A 13 24.18 -8.61 -0.20
CA PHE A 13 22.89 -7.92 -0.16
C PHE A 13 23.01 -6.45 0.29
N LYS A 14 23.86 -6.17 1.30
CA LYS A 14 24.16 -4.80 1.74
C LYS A 14 24.82 -3.98 0.66
N PHE A 15 25.80 -4.57 -0.05
CA PHE A 15 26.49 -3.92 -1.15
C PHE A 15 25.53 -3.60 -2.32
N ALA A 16 24.69 -4.55 -2.73
CA ALA A 16 23.69 -4.34 -3.77
C ALA A 16 22.69 -3.23 -3.39
N PHE A 17 22.31 -3.13 -2.11
CA PHE A 17 21.43 -2.08 -1.64
C PHE A 17 22.09 -0.69 -1.63
N ILE A 18 23.35 -0.59 -1.21
CA ILE A 18 24.13 0.67 -1.31
C ILE A 18 24.25 1.11 -2.78
N LEU A 19 24.53 0.16 -3.67
CA LEU A 19 24.59 0.46 -5.11
C LEU A 19 23.23 0.98 -5.63
N LEU A 20 22.13 0.38 -5.19
CA LEU A 20 20.78 0.84 -5.52
C LEU A 20 20.54 2.29 -5.06
N LEU A 21 20.95 2.65 -3.84
CA LEU A 21 20.83 4.02 -3.33
C LEU A 21 21.66 5.02 -4.14
N LEU A 22 22.87 4.63 -4.55
CA LEU A 22 23.71 5.46 -5.43
C LEU A 22 23.06 5.65 -6.80
N VAL A 23 22.43 4.61 -7.36
CA VAL A 23 21.66 4.71 -8.60
C VAL A 23 20.47 5.66 -8.45
N PHE A 24 19.70 5.53 -7.36
CA PHE A 24 18.59 6.47 -7.06
C PHE A 24 19.07 7.91 -6.91
N SER A 25 20.17 8.13 -6.19
CA SER A 25 20.79 9.45 -6.05
C SER A 25 21.21 10.01 -7.40
N GLY A 26 21.87 9.19 -8.27
CA GLY A 26 22.26 9.58 -9.61
C GLY A 26 21.07 9.93 -10.51
N ILE A 27 20.01 9.12 -10.48
CA ILE A 27 18.78 9.37 -11.25
C ILE A 27 18.12 10.67 -10.78
N THR A 28 17.97 10.85 -9.46
CA THR A 28 17.36 12.05 -8.89
C THR A 28 18.14 13.31 -9.27
N SER A 29 19.48 13.27 -9.13
CA SER A 29 20.35 14.39 -9.52
C SER A 29 20.25 14.69 -11.01
N SER A 30 20.17 13.66 -11.85
CA SER A 30 20.00 13.83 -13.30
C SER A 30 18.64 14.44 -13.64
N ILE A 31 17.57 14.05 -12.97
CA ILE A 31 16.23 14.66 -13.12
C ILE A 31 16.28 16.14 -12.72
N CYS A 32 16.90 16.47 -11.58
CA CYS A 32 17.05 17.86 -11.15
C CYS A 32 17.83 18.70 -12.18
N LEU A 33 18.90 18.14 -12.76
CA LEU A 33 19.67 18.80 -13.81
C LEU A 33 18.85 19.00 -15.10
N LEU A 34 18.06 18.00 -15.51
CA LEU A 34 17.16 18.14 -16.65
C LEU A 34 16.08 19.20 -16.41
N LEU A 35 15.47 19.22 -15.23
CA LEU A 35 14.52 20.26 -14.85
C LEU A 35 15.18 21.63 -14.84
N TYR A 36 16.38 21.74 -14.27
CA TYR A 36 17.15 22.98 -14.29
C TYR A 36 17.44 23.48 -15.70
N GLN A 37 17.69 22.57 -16.64
CA GLN A 37 18.01 22.93 -18.02
C GLN A 37 16.77 23.27 -18.84
N TYR A 38 15.66 22.53 -18.68
CA TYR A 38 14.49 22.61 -19.58
C TYR A 38 13.24 23.23 -18.96
N ASP A 39 13.13 23.26 -17.64
CA ASP A 39 11.97 23.83 -16.92
C ASP A 39 12.40 24.92 -15.95
N ASN A 40 13.25 25.82 -16.40
CA ASN A 40 13.79 26.90 -15.58
C ASN A 40 13.74 28.22 -16.33
N LYS A 41 13.19 29.25 -15.72
CA LYS A 41 13.05 30.58 -16.30
C LYS A 41 14.39 31.17 -16.73
N TYR A 42 15.48 30.86 -16.00
CA TYR A 42 16.82 31.42 -16.25
C TYR A 42 17.61 30.74 -17.36
N THR A 43 17.30 29.47 -17.67
CA THR A 43 17.97 28.70 -18.70
C THR A 43 17.10 28.47 -19.93
N ALA A 44 15.84 28.94 -19.87
CA ALA A 44 14.94 28.90 -21.03
C ALA A 44 15.60 29.64 -22.22
N PRO A 45 15.52 29.07 -23.43
CA PRO A 45 16.05 29.74 -24.61
C PRO A 45 15.43 31.12 -24.77
N GLY A 46 16.23 32.08 -25.16
CA GLY A 46 15.75 33.44 -25.38
C GLY A 46 16.79 34.28 -26.13
N PRO A 47 16.39 35.41 -26.71
CA PRO A 47 17.29 36.31 -27.38
C PRO A 47 18.26 36.93 -26.35
N ALA A 48 19.49 37.12 -26.76
CA ALA A 48 20.46 37.86 -25.94
C ALA A 48 20.06 39.31 -25.81
N SER A 49 20.14 39.82 -24.58
CA SER A 49 19.97 41.25 -24.32
C SER A 49 21.29 41.88 -23.92
N ALA A 50 21.49 43.14 -24.30
CA ALA A 50 22.68 43.88 -23.95
C ALA A 50 22.34 45.37 -23.78
N TYR A 51 22.90 45.97 -22.77
CA TYR A 51 22.85 47.42 -22.56
C TYR A 51 21.44 48.04 -22.65
N GLY A 52 20.49 47.44 -21.94
CA GLY A 52 19.12 47.95 -21.89
C GLY A 52 18.24 47.60 -23.10
N SER A 53 18.74 46.78 -24.05
CA SER A 53 18.02 46.47 -25.27
C SER A 53 18.02 44.97 -25.56
N MET A 54 16.88 44.46 -26.07
CA MET A 54 16.69 43.09 -26.48
C MET A 54 16.01 43.09 -27.87
N GLU A 55 16.46 42.24 -28.78
CA GLU A 55 15.84 42.08 -30.10
C GLU A 55 15.12 40.74 -30.19
N VAL A 56 13.84 40.81 -30.52
CA VAL A 56 12.93 39.64 -30.58
C VAL A 56 12.37 39.56 -31.99
N ASP A 57 12.77 38.56 -32.73
CA ASP A 57 12.25 38.31 -34.07
C ASP A 57 10.94 37.49 -34.05
N ALA A 58 10.23 37.48 -35.20
CA ALA A 58 8.98 36.77 -35.34
C ALA A 58 9.16 35.24 -35.26
N GLU A 59 10.33 34.73 -35.64
CA GLU A 59 10.66 33.31 -35.61
C GLU A 59 10.80 32.84 -34.16
N THR A 60 11.49 33.58 -33.33
CA THR A 60 11.64 33.34 -31.89
C THR A 60 10.27 33.33 -31.17
N LEU A 61 9.41 34.34 -31.45
CA LEU A 61 8.08 34.41 -30.86
C LEU A 61 7.17 33.24 -31.29
N ASN A 62 7.18 32.89 -32.57
CA ASN A 62 6.37 31.80 -33.11
C ASN A 62 6.89 30.43 -32.70
N GLY A 63 8.21 30.26 -32.55
CA GLY A 63 8.85 28.99 -32.21
C GLY A 63 8.83 28.69 -30.70
N GLN A 64 9.03 29.71 -29.86
CA GLN A 64 9.10 29.54 -28.41
C GLN A 64 7.81 29.94 -27.69
N GLY A 65 7.00 30.78 -28.29
CA GLY A 65 5.73 31.29 -27.74
C GLY A 65 5.86 32.21 -26.53
N LEU A 66 6.93 32.07 -25.75
CA LEU A 66 7.19 32.76 -24.48
C LEU A 66 8.68 33.05 -24.31
N ILE A 67 9.03 34.26 -23.94
CA ILE A 67 10.42 34.73 -23.73
C ILE A 67 10.55 35.29 -22.32
N TRP A 68 11.49 34.74 -21.54
CA TRP A 68 11.81 35.26 -20.21
C TRP A 68 12.77 36.44 -20.32
N LEU A 69 12.39 37.57 -19.73
CA LEU A 69 13.18 38.80 -19.75
C LEU A 69 14.19 38.80 -18.60
N VAL A 70 15.20 37.97 -18.75
CA VAL A 70 16.15 37.65 -17.68
C VAL A 70 17.25 38.65 -17.56
N ASP A 71 17.86 39.10 -18.66
CA ASP A 71 19.08 39.87 -18.69
C ASP A 71 18.89 41.25 -19.32
N GLY A 72 19.91 42.12 -19.14
CA GLY A 72 20.01 43.39 -19.83
C GLY A 72 19.18 44.55 -19.27
N TRP A 73 18.52 44.39 -18.12
CA TRP A 73 17.75 45.46 -17.51
C TRP A 73 18.66 46.61 -17.04
N GLU A 74 18.34 47.85 -17.44
CA GLU A 74 18.91 49.05 -16.85
C GLU A 74 18.39 49.23 -15.43
N PHE A 75 19.25 49.51 -14.47
CA PHE A 75 18.93 49.70 -13.07
C PHE A 75 19.23 51.14 -12.62
N TYR A 76 18.25 51.79 -11.98
CA TYR A 76 18.33 53.14 -11.45
C TYR A 76 18.00 53.11 -9.94
N GLY A 77 19.03 53.03 -9.10
CA GLY A 77 18.89 52.86 -7.65
C GLY A 77 18.44 54.14 -6.97
N GLY A 78 17.50 54.03 -6.03
CA GLY A 78 16.97 55.18 -5.28
C GLY A 78 16.01 56.07 -6.06
N LEU A 79 15.79 55.81 -7.36
CA LEU A 79 14.94 56.62 -8.22
C LEU A 79 13.65 55.89 -8.57
N LEU A 80 12.51 56.55 -8.37
CA LEU A 80 11.20 56.11 -8.85
C LEU A 80 10.84 56.94 -10.08
N LEU A 81 11.29 56.50 -11.24
CA LEU A 81 11.17 57.27 -12.48
C LEU A 81 9.79 57.05 -13.11
N THR A 82 9.17 58.17 -13.47
CA THR A 82 8.02 58.16 -14.36
C THR A 82 8.50 58.34 -15.82
N PRO A 83 7.71 57.96 -16.84
CA PRO A 83 8.08 58.18 -18.24
C PRO A 83 8.41 59.65 -18.57
N ALA A 84 7.66 60.60 -18.00
CA ALA A 84 7.89 62.04 -18.23
C ALA A 84 9.22 62.50 -17.65
N GLU A 85 9.57 62.08 -16.44
CA GLU A 85 10.86 62.40 -15.79
C GLU A 85 12.00 61.72 -16.52
N PHE A 86 11.82 60.47 -16.97
CA PHE A 86 12.83 59.75 -17.72
C PHE A 86 13.18 60.47 -19.04
N HIS A 87 12.18 60.85 -19.82
CA HIS A 87 12.40 61.53 -21.12
C HIS A 87 12.89 62.99 -20.98
N SER A 88 12.60 63.66 -19.85
CA SER A 88 13.05 65.04 -19.63
C SER A 88 14.48 65.13 -19.16
N ASN A 89 15.00 64.16 -18.41
CA ASN A 89 16.34 64.23 -17.78
C ASN A 89 17.23 63.02 -18.05
N MET A 90 16.80 62.09 -18.84
CA MET A 90 17.48 60.86 -19.27
C MET A 90 18.69 60.44 -18.39
N PRO A 91 18.46 59.97 -17.16
CA PRO A 91 19.54 59.60 -16.24
C PRO A 91 20.34 58.42 -16.83
N ALA A 92 21.66 58.41 -16.58
CA ALA A 92 22.46 57.24 -16.91
C ALA A 92 22.13 56.10 -15.94
N PRO A 93 22.03 54.85 -16.42
CA PRO A 93 21.81 53.69 -15.52
C PRO A 93 23.02 53.48 -14.60
N ASP A 94 22.78 53.15 -13.35
CA ASP A 94 23.83 52.80 -12.41
C ASP A 94 24.57 51.54 -12.85
N ARG A 95 23.81 50.60 -13.41
CA ARG A 95 24.33 49.32 -13.95
C ARG A 95 23.30 48.61 -14.82
N TYR A 96 23.75 47.56 -15.52
CA TYR A 96 22.90 46.58 -16.16
C TYR A 96 22.82 45.34 -15.29
N ILE A 97 21.63 44.79 -15.12
CA ILE A 97 21.39 43.70 -14.18
C ILE A 97 20.72 42.50 -14.86
N PHE A 98 20.93 41.38 -14.23
CA PHE A 98 20.27 40.10 -14.50
C PHE A 98 19.08 39.95 -13.55
N ALA A 99 17.84 39.92 -14.05
CA ALA A 99 16.64 39.79 -13.22
C ALA A 99 16.65 38.44 -12.46
N GLY A 100 16.67 38.48 -11.13
CA GLY A 100 16.76 37.30 -10.28
C GLY A 100 17.35 37.63 -8.92
N GLN A 101 17.87 36.63 -8.23
CA GLN A 101 18.45 36.79 -6.89
C GLN A 101 19.57 37.86 -6.83
N GLN A 102 20.22 38.15 -7.95
CA GLN A 102 21.27 39.15 -8.03
C GLN A 102 20.76 40.57 -8.35
N SER A 103 19.47 40.73 -8.66
CA SER A 103 18.84 41.99 -8.99
C SER A 103 17.96 42.54 -7.86
N GLY A 104 17.87 41.85 -6.76
CA GLY A 104 17.21 42.35 -5.56
C GLY A 104 18.00 43.53 -4.94
N PHE A 105 17.32 44.40 -4.21
CA PHE A 105 17.93 45.55 -3.57
C PHE A 105 19.14 45.17 -2.71
N GLU A 106 19.07 44.06 -1.94
CA GLU A 106 20.17 43.62 -1.08
C GLU A 106 21.47 43.39 -1.86
N SER A 107 21.41 42.76 -3.03
CA SER A 107 22.60 42.47 -3.84
C SER A 107 23.19 43.70 -4.53
N VAL A 108 22.38 44.72 -4.77
CA VAL A 108 22.76 45.91 -5.52
C VAL A 108 23.07 47.10 -4.59
N THR A 109 22.29 47.29 -3.52
CA THR A 109 22.38 48.42 -2.61
C THR A 109 22.91 48.07 -1.21
N GLY A 110 23.09 46.78 -0.91
CA GLY A 110 23.48 46.28 0.42
C GLY A 110 22.33 46.21 1.45
N THR A 111 21.11 46.58 1.04
CA THR A 111 19.91 46.51 1.87
C THR A 111 18.73 45.98 1.05
N PRO A 112 17.87 45.12 1.56
CA PRO A 112 16.67 44.67 0.85
C PRO A 112 15.59 45.76 0.78
N HIS A 113 15.74 46.83 1.54
CA HIS A 113 14.81 47.97 1.55
C HIS A 113 15.31 49.09 0.67
N GLY A 114 14.40 49.69 -0.08
CA GLY A 114 14.71 50.79 -0.96
C GLY A 114 13.69 50.95 -2.07
N SER A 115 14.07 51.75 -3.04
CA SER A 115 13.34 51.98 -4.29
C SER A 115 14.29 51.95 -5.48
N ALA A 116 13.80 51.53 -6.63
CA ALA A 116 14.55 51.59 -7.87
C ALA A 116 13.60 51.56 -9.08
N SER A 117 14.11 52.00 -10.22
CA SER A 117 13.46 51.79 -11.49
C SER A 117 14.29 50.86 -12.37
N TYR A 118 13.60 50.03 -13.10
CA TYR A 118 14.14 49.03 -14.04
C TYR A 118 13.60 49.35 -15.42
N ARG A 119 14.46 49.43 -16.43
CA ARG A 119 14.07 49.70 -17.81
C ARG A 119 14.62 48.67 -18.76
N LEU A 120 13.80 48.27 -19.74
CA LEU A 120 14.21 47.38 -20.82
C LEU A 120 13.51 47.83 -22.11
N THR A 121 14.28 48.02 -23.18
CA THR A 121 13.77 48.29 -24.52
C THR A 121 13.76 47.01 -25.32
N ILE A 122 12.61 46.64 -25.91
CA ILE A 122 12.44 45.41 -26.68
C ILE A 122 12.13 45.81 -28.12
N LYS A 123 12.94 45.35 -29.05
CA LYS A 123 12.67 45.47 -30.49
C LYS A 123 11.83 44.29 -30.95
N LEU A 124 10.60 44.57 -31.31
CA LEU A 124 9.60 43.62 -31.77
C LEU A 124 9.44 43.66 -33.29
N PRO A 125 8.78 42.69 -33.93
CA PRO A 125 8.40 42.74 -35.33
C PRO A 125 7.60 44.02 -35.66
N LYS A 126 7.76 44.56 -36.87
CA LYS A 126 7.11 45.78 -37.28
C LYS A 126 5.58 45.67 -37.47
N GLN A 127 5.05 44.47 -37.47
CA GLN A 127 3.60 44.24 -37.54
C GLN A 127 2.95 44.44 -36.18
N THR A 128 1.93 45.26 -36.10
CA THR A 128 1.16 45.48 -34.88
C THR A 128 0.44 44.19 -34.47
N GLN A 129 0.69 43.74 -33.26
CA GLN A 129 0.01 42.61 -32.66
C GLN A 129 -0.14 42.81 -31.15
N THR A 130 -1.04 42.00 -30.56
CA THR A 130 -1.25 41.99 -29.12
C THR A 130 -0.21 41.09 -28.46
N TYR A 131 0.49 41.64 -27.47
CA TYR A 131 1.42 40.93 -26.58
C TYR A 131 0.86 40.89 -25.17
N SER A 132 1.34 40.00 -24.36
CA SER A 132 1.09 39.97 -22.92
C SER A 132 2.42 39.91 -22.17
N LEU A 133 2.55 40.76 -21.17
CA LEU A 133 3.62 40.70 -20.20
C LEU A 133 3.11 39.96 -18.96
N TYR A 134 3.71 38.82 -18.64
CA TYR A 134 3.55 38.15 -17.37
C TYR A 134 4.51 38.74 -16.36
N LEU A 135 3.96 39.40 -15.34
CA LEU A 135 4.72 39.89 -14.21
C LEU A 135 4.56 38.89 -13.05
N PRO A 136 5.65 38.21 -12.65
CA PRO A 136 5.61 37.29 -11.53
C PRO A 136 5.34 38.03 -10.23
N GLU A 137 5.04 37.31 -9.17
CA GLU A 137 4.77 37.89 -7.86
C GLU A 137 5.96 38.66 -7.33
N LEU A 138 5.85 40.00 -7.38
CA LEU A 138 6.77 40.90 -6.68
C LEU A 138 6.27 41.02 -5.23
N ARG A 139 7.16 40.86 -4.27
CA ARG A 139 6.84 41.06 -2.84
C ARG A 139 6.96 42.52 -2.44
N SER A 140 6.83 43.41 -3.40
CA SER A 140 7.10 44.85 -3.37
C SER A 140 5.95 45.58 -4.02
N SER A 141 5.82 46.90 -3.77
CA SER A 141 4.91 47.74 -4.54
C SER A 141 5.55 48.13 -5.86
N CYS A 142 4.76 48.21 -6.93
CA CYS A 142 5.30 48.61 -8.23
C CYS A 142 4.33 49.40 -9.10
N ARG A 143 4.91 50.15 -10.06
CA ARG A 143 4.23 50.77 -11.20
C ARG A 143 4.90 50.28 -12.48
N LEU A 144 4.12 49.73 -13.41
CA LEU A 144 4.61 49.31 -14.71
C LEU A 144 4.08 50.23 -15.80
N TYR A 145 5.01 50.81 -16.55
CA TYR A 145 4.73 51.59 -17.74
C TYR A 145 5.17 50.82 -18.98
N VAL A 146 4.33 50.83 -20.02
CA VAL A 146 4.62 50.29 -21.35
C VAL A 146 4.47 51.41 -22.36
N ASN A 147 5.53 51.76 -23.07
CA ASN A 147 5.56 52.88 -24.01
C ASN A 147 5.03 54.16 -23.39
N GLY A 148 5.45 54.49 -22.18
CA GLY A 148 5.05 55.69 -21.45
C GLY A 148 3.66 55.69 -20.83
N VAL A 149 2.87 54.64 -21.02
CA VAL A 149 1.50 54.49 -20.47
C VAL A 149 1.55 53.58 -19.25
N GLU A 150 1.01 54.05 -18.12
CA GLU A 150 0.84 53.22 -16.93
C GLU A 150 -0.16 52.07 -17.22
N ARG A 151 0.31 50.84 -17.14
CA ARG A 151 -0.48 49.66 -17.38
C ARG A 151 -0.83 48.86 -16.13
N LEU A 152 -0.02 49.03 -15.07
CA LEU A 152 -0.22 48.32 -13.81
C LEU A 152 0.26 49.18 -12.64
N ALA A 153 -0.57 49.21 -11.60
CA ALA A 153 -0.26 49.78 -10.29
C ALA A 153 -0.54 48.71 -9.22
N LEU A 154 0.46 48.31 -8.45
CA LEU A 154 0.34 47.39 -7.31
C LEU A 154 0.84 48.07 -6.05
N GLY A 155 -0.02 48.23 -5.07
CA GLY A 155 0.27 48.86 -3.81
C GLY A 155 0.62 50.36 -3.95
N GLU A 156 1.31 50.94 -2.95
CA GLU A 156 1.76 52.31 -2.95
C GLU A 156 3.28 52.35 -2.88
N ILE A 157 3.92 52.98 -3.88
CA ILE A 157 5.38 52.98 -4.05
C ILE A 157 6.07 54.15 -3.30
N SER A 158 5.31 55.17 -2.88
CA SER A 158 5.87 56.32 -2.17
C SER A 158 6.50 55.87 -0.83
N PRO A 159 7.74 56.26 -0.52
CA PRO A 159 8.37 55.90 0.75
C PRO A 159 7.56 56.34 1.99
N GLU A 160 6.84 57.46 1.89
CA GLU A 160 6.06 58.02 3.00
C GLU A 160 4.74 57.28 3.24
N HIS A 161 4.17 56.69 2.20
CA HIS A 161 2.87 56.00 2.26
C HIS A 161 2.96 54.56 1.76
N TYR A 162 4.13 53.96 1.85
CA TYR A 162 4.39 52.61 1.34
C TYR A 162 3.38 51.57 1.81
N LYS A 163 2.82 50.85 0.85
CA LYS A 163 1.93 49.75 1.10
C LYS A 163 2.20 48.61 0.10
N ALA A 164 2.76 47.53 0.59
CA ALA A 164 3.00 46.35 -0.25
C ALA A 164 1.71 45.74 -0.76
N GLU A 165 1.67 45.38 -2.04
CA GLU A 165 0.62 44.54 -2.63
C GLU A 165 1.26 43.48 -3.50
N THR A 166 1.18 42.26 -3.04
CA THR A 166 1.82 41.10 -3.66
C THR A 166 0.82 40.37 -4.58
N ALA A 167 1.05 40.45 -5.88
CA ALA A 167 0.21 39.80 -6.86
C ALA A 167 0.99 39.43 -8.14
N GLU A 168 0.63 38.28 -8.72
CA GLU A 168 1.01 37.90 -10.07
C GLU A 168 0.03 38.56 -11.05
N LYS A 169 0.52 39.17 -12.14
CA LYS A 169 -0.33 39.89 -13.10
C LYS A 169 0.06 39.60 -14.55
N ILE A 170 -0.96 39.54 -15.40
CA ILE A 170 -0.81 39.50 -16.85
C ILE A 170 -1.28 40.83 -17.40
N VAL A 171 -0.42 41.51 -18.13
CA VAL A 171 -0.67 42.85 -18.67
C VAL A 171 -0.68 42.78 -20.20
N PRO A 172 -1.85 42.82 -20.85
CA PRO A 172 -1.93 42.84 -22.29
C PRO A 172 -1.66 44.25 -22.84
N PHE A 173 -0.98 44.33 -23.98
CA PHE A 173 -0.76 45.55 -24.70
C PHE A 173 -0.55 45.33 -26.20
N GLU A 174 -0.84 46.34 -27.02
CA GLU A 174 -0.59 46.31 -28.45
C GLU A 174 0.72 47.04 -28.75
N ALA A 175 1.53 46.45 -29.63
CA ALA A 175 2.81 47.03 -30.00
C ALA A 175 3.27 46.58 -31.39
N ALA A 176 4.16 47.41 -31.97
CA ALA A 176 4.90 47.13 -33.18
C ALA A 176 6.26 47.86 -33.13
N GLY A 177 7.31 47.19 -33.59
CA GLY A 177 8.64 47.77 -33.58
C GLY A 177 9.27 47.85 -32.19
N GLU A 178 9.50 49.02 -31.64
CA GLU A 178 10.20 49.21 -30.35
C GLU A 178 9.21 49.38 -29.19
N VAL A 179 9.44 48.66 -28.09
CA VAL A 179 8.63 48.70 -26.86
C VAL A 179 9.53 49.00 -25.69
N GLU A 180 9.20 50.06 -24.94
CA GLU A 180 9.85 50.39 -23.69
C GLU A 180 9.04 49.86 -22.50
N LEU A 181 9.69 49.08 -21.65
CA LEU A 181 9.20 48.67 -20.33
C LEU A 181 9.92 49.48 -19.27
N LEU A 182 9.18 50.21 -18.43
CA LEU A 182 9.70 50.89 -17.26
C LEU A 182 8.96 50.40 -16.01
N LEU A 183 9.68 49.80 -15.08
CA LEU A 183 9.14 49.24 -13.85
C LEU A 183 9.75 49.96 -12.64
N ALA A 184 8.94 50.77 -11.97
CA ALA A 184 9.33 51.44 -10.72
C ALA A 184 8.88 50.54 -9.54
N VAL A 185 9.81 50.20 -8.63
CA VAL A 185 9.60 49.28 -7.52
C VAL A 185 10.07 49.89 -6.21
N SER A 186 9.28 49.71 -5.16
CA SER A 186 9.68 50.05 -3.78
C SER A 186 9.41 48.87 -2.84
N ASP A 187 10.32 48.64 -1.91
CA ASP A 187 10.15 47.73 -0.80
C ASP A 187 10.76 48.29 0.49
N PHE A 188 9.93 48.36 1.54
CA PHE A 188 10.36 48.78 2.87
C PHE A 188 9.90 47.82 3.96
N SER A 189 9.34 46.64 3.59
CA SER A 189 8.78 45.68 4.53
C SER A 189 9.27 44.23 4.33
N GLY A 190 9.79 43.90 3.15
CA GLY A 190 10.18 42.54 2.78
C GLY A 190 11.65 42.22 3.08
N ALA A 191 11.98 40.93 3.09
CA ALA A 191 13.36 40.43 3.12
C ALA A 191 14.02 40.41 1.72
N TYR A 192 13.20 40.50 0.66
CA TYR A 192 13.61 40.41 -0.74
C TYR A 192 12.87 41.49 -1.54
N GLY A 193 13.50 42.65 -1.71
CA GLY A 193 12.94 43.76 -2.47
C GLY A 193 13.49 43.81 -3.89
N GLY A 194 12.74 44.46 -4.81
CA GLY A 194 13.15 44.67 -6.19
C GLY A 194 12.59 43.63 -7.17
N LEU A 195 13.20 43.61 -8.37
CA LEU A 195 12.82 42.64 -9.44
C LEU A 195 13.46 41.29 -9.17
N THR A 196 12.86 40.50 -8.27
CA THR A 196 13.41 39.22 -7.80
C THR A 196 13.20 38.06 -8.76
N TYR A 197 12.23 38.15 -9.66
CA TYR A 197 11.91 37.11 -10.65
C TYR A 197 11.78 37.74 -12.04
N PRO A 198 12.27 37.06 -13.11
CA PRO A 198 12.19 37.58 -14.47
C PRO A 198 10.74 37.60 -14.96
N PRO A 199 10.25 38.72 -15.52
CA PRO A 199 9.02 38.78 -16.27
C PRO A 199 9.10 37.94 -17.55
N ALA A 200 7.94 37.61 -18.13
CA ALA A 200 7.90 36.96 -19.43
C ALA A 200 7.05 37.74 -20.43
N LEU A 201 7.52 37.79 -21.67
CA LEU A 201 6.82 38.34 -22.80
C LEU A 201 6.35 37.21 -23.73
N GLY A 202 5.13 37.28 -24.20
CA GLY A 202 4.60 36.31 -25.17
C GLY A 202 3.31 36.77 -25.81
N THR A 203 2.71 35.89 -26.62
CA THR A 203 1.35 36.11 -27.07
C THR A 203 0.37 35.87 -25.91
N PRO A 204 -0.85 36.46 -25.95
CA PRO A 204 -1.86 36.19 -24.92
C PRO A 204 -2.12 34.71 -24.69
N ASP A 205 -2.18 33.91 -25.78
CA ASP A 205 -2.42 32.48 -25.72
C ASP A 205 -1.27 31.73 -25.03
N SER A 206 -0.01 32.05 -25.38
CA SER A 206 1.17 31.40 -24.78
C SER A 206 1.26 31.65 -23.29
N ILE A 207 0.99 32.89 -22.84
CA ILE A 207 0.99 33.25 -21.41
C ILE A 207 -0.18 32.54 -20.69
N HIS A 208 -1.35 32.50 -21.32
CA HIS A 208 -2.51 31.81 -20.77
C HIS A 208 -2.25 30.30 -20.65
N ASP A 209 -1.71 29.67 -21.68
CA ASP A 209 -1.39 28.24 -21.67
C ASP A 209 -0.36 27.91 -20.57
N MET A 210 0.72 28.69 -20.46
CA MET A 210 1.73 28.51 -19.43
C MET A 210 1.11 28.59 -18.02
N THR A 211 0.30 29.61 -17.75
CA THR A 211 -0.31 29.79 -16.42
C THR A 211 -1.35 28.72 -16.12
N THR A 212 -2.12 28.31 -17.13
CA THR A 212 -3.13 27.26 -17.02
C THR A 212 -2.51 25.89 -16.77
N VAL A 213 -1.47 25.52 -17.53
CA VAL A 213 -0.75 24.25 -17.33
C VAL A 213 -0.15 24.19 -15.93
N ARG A 214 0.52 25.27 -15.48
CA ARG A 214 1.10 25.38 -14.13
C ARG A 214 0.03 25.20 -13.04
N LEU A 215 -1.10 25.90 -13.17
CA LEU A 215 -2.19 25.81 -12.19
C LEU A 215 -2.82 24.41 -12.16
N ASN A 216 -3.05 23.80 -13.34
CA ASN A 216 -3.61 22.46 -13.44
C ASN A 216 -2.69 21.41 -12.82
N LEU A 217 -1.39 21.45 -13.08
CA LEU A 217 -0.42 20.55 -12.47
C LEU A 217 -0.42 20.67 -10.94
N ARG A 218 -0.43 21.90 -10.41
CA ARG A 218 -0.50 22.13 -8.95
C ARG A 218 -1.80 21.68 -8.34
N THR A 219 -2.93 21.94 -9.01
CA THR A 219 -4.26 21.50 -8.55
C THR A 219 -4.35 19.96 -8.55
N ALA A 220 -3.83 19.30 -9.58
CA ALA A 220 -3.78 17.83 -9.63
C ALA A 220 -2.93 17.26 -8.48
N LEU A 221 -1.77 17.85 -8.19
CA LEU A 221 -0.91 17.45 -7.08
C LEU A 221 -1.62 17.61 -5.72
N LEU A 222 -2.29 18.72 -5.50
CA LEU A 222 -3.05 19.00 -4.29
C LEU A 222 -4.23 18.03 -4.12
N THR A 223 -5.01 17.81 -5.17
CA THR A 223 -6.18 16.92 -5.12
C THR A 223 -5.76 15.47 -4.86
N MET A 224 -4.70 14.99 -5.53
CA MET A 224 -4.16 13.66 -5.29
C MET A 224 -3.69 13.48 -3.84
N THR A 225 -2.94 14.44 -3.32
CA THR A 225 -2.45 14.39 -1.93
C THR A 225 -3.60 14.47 -0.92
N ALA A 226 -4.59 15.33 -1.16
CA ALA A 226 -5.79 15.42 -0.33
C ALA A 226 -6.56 14.10 -0.28
N LEU A 227 -6.71 13.43 -1.43
CA LEU A 227 -7.36 12.12 -1.51
C LEU A 227 -6.63 11.09 -0.66
N PHE A 228 -5.29 10.99 -0.78
CA PHE A 228 -4.50 10.10 0.07
C PHE A 228 -4.64 10.43 1.56
N GLY A 229 -4.62 11.71 1.91
CA GLY A 229 -4.80 12.17 3.29
C GLY A 229 -6.16 11.80 3.86
N VAL A 230 -7.25 12.03 3.11
CA VAL A 230 -8.62 11.71 3.52
C VAL A 230 -8.81 10.19 3.68
N ILE A 231 -8.38 9.41 2.70
CA ILE A 231 -8.46 7.94 2.78
C ILE A 231 -7.71 7.44 4.01
N SER A 232 -6.50 7.94 4.25
CA SER A 232 -5.70 7.54 5.40
C SER A 232 -6.32 7.97 6.73
N LEU A 233 -6.94 9.14 6.79
CA LEU A 233 -7.67 9.61 7.96
C LEU A 233 -8.86 8.70 8.28
N LEU A 234 -9.65 8.33 7.26
CA LEU A 234 -10.77 7.41 7.42
C LEU A 234 -10.33 6.03 7.93
N ILE A 235 -9.21 5.50 7.39
CA ILE A 235 -8.61 4.25 7.88
C ILE A 235 -8.16 4.40 9.35
N GLY A 236 -7.57 5.54 9.71
CA GLY A 236 -7.15 5.82 11.08
C GLY A 236 -8.33 5.89 12.07
N ILE A 237 -9.44 6.49 11.66
CA ILE A 237 -10.68 6.55 12.45
C ILE A 237 -11.27 5.14 12.60
N ALA A 238 -11.31 4.35 11.54
CA ALA A 238 -11.81 2.98 11.56
C ALA A 238 -10.94 2.03 12.40
N ASN A 239 -9.65 2.33 12.57
CA ASN A 239 -8.72 1.51 13.33
C ASN A 239 -7.88 2.35 14.31
N PRO A 240 -8.45 2.82 15.42
CA PRO A 240 -7.78 3.74 16.36
C PRO A 240 -6.58 3.12 17.09
N GLN A 241 -6.45 1.79 17.09
CA GLN A 241 -5.28 1.11 17.66
C GLN A 241 -4.02 1.29 16.80
N ASN A 242 -4.17 1.58 15.52
CA ASN A 242 -3.05 1.86 14.62
C ASN A 242 -2.94 3.36 14.35
N SER A 243 -1.98 4.03 15.00
CA SER A 243 -1.76 5.46 14.82
C SER A 243 -1.08 5.84 13.48
N LEU A 244 -0.58 4.87 12.72
CA LEU A 244 0.22 5.14 11.52
C LEU A 244 -0.59 5.84 10.41
N PRO A 245 -1.83 5.41 10.07
CA PRO A 245 -2.64 6.11 9.08
C PRO A 245 -2.96 7.56 9.46
N GLY A 246 -3.22 7.81 10.76
CA GLY A 246 -3.45 9.17 11.26
C GLY A 246 -2.22 10.08 11.12
N LEU A 247 -1.03 9.56 11.42
CA LEU A 247 0.23 10.29 11.25
C LEU A 247 0.52 10.58 9.76
N TYR A 248 0.21 9.64 8.88
CA TYR A 248 0.36 9.87 7.45
C TYR A 248 -0.66 10.88 6.90
N ALA A 249 -1.90 10.86 7.38
CA ALA A 249 -2.87 11.90 7.05
C ALA A 249 -2.38 13.30 7.47
N LEU A 250 -1.76 13.40 8.65
CA LEU A 250 -1.15 14.64 9.12
C LEU A 250 0.05 15.06 8.27
N TYR A 251 0.88 14.10 7.81
CA TYR A 251 1.96 14.38 6.86
C TYR A 251 1.40 14.91 5.52
N CYS A 252 0.36 14.29 4.97
CA CYS A 252 -0.32 14.80 3.77
C CYS A 252 -0.86 16.22 3.99
N LEU A 253 -1.42 16.52 5.16
CA LEU A 253 -1.91 17.86 5.50
C LEU A 253 -0.78 18.89 5.53
N THR A 254 0.37 18.55 6.12
CA THR A 254 1.54 19.44 6.11
C THR A 254 2.09 19.66 4.70
N PHE A 255 2.11 18.62 3.86
CA PHE A 255 2.50 18.76 2.47
C PHE A 255 1.52 19.63 1.67
N LEU A 256 0.21 19.47 1.89
CA LEU A 256 -0.82 20.33 1.29
C LEU A 256 -0.61 21.80 1.69
N GLY A 257 -0.39 22.06 2.98
CA GLY A 257 -0.14 23.43 3.46
C GLY A 257 1.14 24.04 2.86
N PHE A 258 2.17 23.24 2.61
CA PHE A 258 3.41 23.68 1.97
C PHE A 258 3.23 24.03 0.49
N THR A 259 2.41 23.29 -0.25
CA THR A 259 2.28 23.42 -1.71
C THR A 259 1.05 24.21 -2.16
N CYS A 260 0.11 24.53 -1.25
CA CYS A 260 -1.16 25.15 -1.61
C CYS A 260 -1.07 26.64 -1.98
N TYR A 261 0.03 27.32 -1.62
CA TYR A 261 0.14 28.78 -1.73
C TYR A 261 -0.33 29.35 -3.08
N PRO A 262 0.14 28.90 -4.27
CA PRO A 262 -0.26 29.51 -5.55
C PRO A 262 -1.75 29.32 -5.86
N VAL A 263 -2.32 28.16 -5.55
CA VAL A 263 -3.75 27.89 -5.76
C VAL A 263 -4.60 28.65 -4.74
N ALA A 264 -4.19 28.65 -3.47
CA ALA A 264 -4.90 29.36 -2.41
C ALA A 264 -4.86 30.89 -2.63
N LYS A 265 -3.75 31.43 -3.14
CA LYS A 265 -3.64 32.86 -3.48
C LYS A 265 -4.59 33.27 -4.61
N THR A 266 -4.81 32.39 -5.58
CA THR A 266 -5.79 32.61 -6.66
C THR A 266 -7.22 32.64 -6.12
N LEU A 267 -7.55 31.72 -5.19
CA LEU A 267 -8.90 31.62 -4.60
C LEU A 267 -9.17 32.69 -3.51
N PHE A 268 -8.14 33.03 -2.74
CA PHE A 268 -8.22 33.92 -1.58
C PHE A 268 -7.15 35.02 -1.64
N PRO A 269 -7.20 35.92 -2.63
CA PRO A 269 -6.13 36.91 -2.87
C PRO A 269 -5.91 37.88 -1.68
N ALA A 270 -6.95 38.15 -0.90
CA ALA A 270 -6.88 39.07 0.25
C ALA A 270 -6.34 38.41 1.54
N PHE A 271 -6.14 37.09 1.58
CA PHE A 271 -5.68 36.42 2.80
C PHE A 271 -4.17 36.51 2.95
N GLY A 272 -3.71 37.39 3.87
CA GLY A 272 -2.30 37.65 4.13
C GLY A 272 -1.54 36.52 4.85
N GLY A 273 -2.25 35.52 5.42
CA GLY A 273 -1.65 34.44 6.20
C GLY A 273 -1.10 33.26 5.40
N LEU A 274 -1.25 33.25 4.07
CA LEU A 274 -0.85 32.09 3.23
C LEU A 274 0.64 31.76 3.35
N TYR A 275 1.50 32.77 3.38
CA TYR A 275 2.93 32.59 3.54
C TYR A 275 3.32 32.00 4.91
N PHE A 276 2.58 32.35 5.96
CA PHE A 276 2.74 31.71 7.27
C PHE A 276 2.38 30.22 7.20
N VAL A 277 1.26 29.88 6.56
CA VAL A 277 0.81 28.49 6.39
C VAL A 277 1.86 27.68 5.62
N GLU A 278 2.40 28.23 4.53
CA GLU A 278 3.44 27.60 3.72
C GLU A 278 4.70 27.29 4.55
N ASN A 279 5.25 28.30 5.25
CA ASN A 279 6.48 28.14 6.05
C ASN A 279 6.30 27.18 7.23
N LEU A 280 5.21 27.33 7.97
CA LEU A 280 4.93 26.43 9.11
C LEU A 280 4.73 24.99 8.64
N SER A 281 3.99 24.81 7.56
CA SER A 281 3.73 23.49 6.96
C SER A 281 5.02 22.85 6.44
N PHE A 282 5.91 23.62 5.86
CA PHE A 282 7.24 23.16 5.46
C PHE A 282 8.04 22.63 6.66
N CYS A 283 8.14 23.41 7.74
CA CYS A 283 8.84 22.99 8.96
C CYS A 283 8.21 21.76 9.59
N ALA A 284 6.88 21.74 9.65
CA ALA A 284 6.12 20.62 10.20
C ALA A 284 6.23 19.36 9.34
N MET A 285 6.33 19.49 8.02
CA MET A 285 6.51 18.36 7.09
C MET A 285 7.82 17.60 7.38
N ILE A 286 8.92 18.31 7.55
CA ILE A 286 10.20 17.70 7.92
C ILE A 286 10.11 17.05 9.31
N LEU A 287 9.50 17.70 10.29
CA LEU A 287 9.24 17.15 11.61
C LEU A 287 8.44 15.84 11.52
N MET A 288 7.40 15.81 10.68
CA MET A 288 6.56 14.62 10.49
C MET A 288 7.34 13.45 9.88
N ILE A 289 8.34 13.69 9.02
CA ILE A 289 9.21 12.62 8.51
C ILE A 289 9.98 11.94 9.66
N PHE A 290 10.51 12.69 10.63
CA PHE A 290 11.15 12.13 11.83
C PHE A 290 10.17 11.32 12.68
N ILE A 291 8.95 11.82 12.89
CA ILE A 291 7.92 11.11 13.65
C ILE A 291 7.50 9.81 12.96
N LEU A 292 7.28 9.84 11.64
CA LEU A 292 6.96 8.66 10.85
C LEU A 292 8.11 7.66 10.85
N GLN A 293 9.36 8.12 10.71
CA GLN A 293 10.55 7.29 10.81
C GLN A 293 10.60 6.57 12.17
N ARG A 294 10.42 7.30 13.28
CA ARG A 294 10.38 6.70 14.64
C ARG A 294 9.30 5.64 14.76
N ARG A 295 8.11 5.89 14.20
CA ARG A 295 6.96 5.00 14.30
C ARG A 295 7.11 3.75 13.43
N LEU A 296 7.58 3.90 12.19
CA LEU A 296 7.78 2.80 11.26
C LEU A 296 8.86 1.81 11.72
N PHE A 297 9.92 2.32 12.33
CA PHE A 297 11.03 1.48 12.78
C PHE A 297 10.90 0.97 14.21
N THR A 298 9.96 1.49 15.00
CA THR A 298 9.79 1.15 16.43
C THR A 298 11.10 1.26 17.24
N LEU A 299 12.06 2.07 16.78
CA LEU A 299 13.35 2.29 17.39
C LEU A 299 13.48 3.73 17.87
N GLU A 300 13.72 3.89 19.15
CA GLU A 300 14.08 5.18 19.72
C GLU A 300 15.59 5.36 19.61
N THR A 301 16.01 6.25 18.71
CA THR A 301 17.42 6.65 18.64
C THR A 301 17.57 8.07 19.20
N PRO A 302 18.67 8.37 19.90
CA PRO A 302 18.93 9.74 20.37
C PRO A 302 18.91 10.75 19.22
N VAL A 303 19.38 10.36 18.03
CA VAL A 303 19.40 11.18 16.82
C VAL A 303 18.00 11.55 16.37
N ASN A 304 17.09 10.57 16.31
CA ASN A 304 15.70 10.81 15.91
C ASN A 304 14.96 11.65 16.96
N THR A 305 15.18 11.39 18.26
CA THR A 305 14.59 12.20 19.34
C THR A 305 15.08 13.64 19.27
N PHE A 306 16.36 13.86 18.99
CA PHE A 306 16.91 15.20 18.76
C PHE A 306 16.28 15.86 17.53
N GLY A 307 16.14 15.12 16.41
CA GLY A 307 15.50 15.63 15.19
C GLY A 307 14.05 16.09 15.44
N ILE A 308 13.28 15.33 16.21
CA ILE A 308 11.90 15.70 16.60
C ILE A 308 11.90 16.94 17.48
N ALA A 309 12.76 17.01 18.49
CA ALA A 309 12.85 18.17 19.39
C ALA A 309 13.29 19.43 18.64
N PHE A 310 14.29 19.30 17.77
CA PHE A 310 14.79 20.39 16.94
C PHE A 310 13.73 20.89 15.95
N GLY A 311 13.05 19.98 15.24
CA GLY A 311 11.94 20.32 14.33
C GLY A 311 10.78 21.00 15.05
N GLY A 312 10.41 20.52 16.25
CA GLY A 312 9.41 21.18 17.10
C GLY A 312 9.81 22.59 17.50
N LEU A 313 11.07 22.78 17.91
CA LEU A 313 11.60 24.11 18.25
C LEU A 313 11.53 25.05 17.04
N VAL A 314 11.94 24.59 15.85
CA VAL A 314 11.88 25.41 14.63
C VAL A 314 10.45 25.78 14.27
N CYS A 315 9.48 24.88 14.42
CA CYS A 315 8.05 25.20 14.22
C CYS A 315 7.59 26.31 15.20
N VAL A 316 7.99 26.25 16.46
CA VAL A 316 7.69 27.30 17.45
C VAL A 316 8.33 28.63 17.05
N VAL A 317 9.60 28.62 16.65
CA VAL A 317 10.29 29.83 16.18
C VAL A 317 9.60 30.39 14.93
N CYS A 318 9.14 29.55 14.01
CA CYS A 318 8.39 29.99 12.82
C CYS A 318 7.09 30.70 13.21
N ILE A 319 6.34 30.18 14.18
CA ILE A 319 5.11 30.82 14.68
C ILE A 319 5.44 32.20 15.29
N PHE A 320 6.42 32.26 16.18
CA PHE A 320 6.82 33.52 16.80
C PHE A 320 7.31 34.54 15.77
N TYR A 321 8.14 34.10 14.80
CA TYR A 321 8.60 34.96 13.72
C TYR A 321 7.44 35.63 12.97
N HIS A 322 6.43 34.86 12.58
CA HIS A 322 5.30 35.42 11.83
C HIS A 322 4.36 36.29 12.68
N LEU A 323 4.24 36.00 13.97
CA LEU A 323 3.50 36.87 14.89
C LEU A 323 4.15 38.27 15.04
N PHE A 324 5.49 38.35 15.01
CA PHE A 324 6.24 39.57 15.15
C PHE A 324 6.76 40.13 13.82
N LEU A 325 6.41 39.53 12.67
CA LEU A 325 6.87 39.95 11.35
C LEU A 325 6.64 41.45 11.05
N PRO A 326 5.48 42.06 11.40
CA PRO A 326 5.25 43.47 11.13
C PRO A 326 6.23 44.43 11.86
N GLN A 327 6.90 43.92 12.90
CA GLN A 327 7.88 44.69 13.71
C GLN A 327 9.30 44.16 13.53
N ALA A 328 9.51 43.19 12.60
CA ALA A 328 10.78 42.52 12.44
C ALA A 328 11.84 43.47 11.87
N SER A 329 12.97 43.55 12.54
CA SER A 329 14.17 44.22 12.00
C SER A 329 14.77 43.40 10.86
N LEU A 330 15.52 44.05 9.98
CA LEU A 330 16.27 43.38 8.91
C LEU A 330 17.13 42.22 9.45
N THR A 331 17.79 42.41 10.58
CA THR A 331 18.62 41.40 11.25
C THR A 331 17.79 40.15 11.64
N MET A 332 16.56 40.35 12.08
CA MET A 332 15.64 39.26 12.42
C MET A 332 15.20 38.49 11.17
N LEU A 333 14.90 39.19 10.08
CA LEU A 333 14.53 38.59 8.78
C LEU A 333 15.66 37.69 8.24
N LEU A 334 16.90 38.20 8.20
CA LEU A 334 18.07 37.46 7.72
C LEU A 334 18.43 36.29 8.64
N SER A 335 18.30 36.48 9.98
CA SER A 335 18.57 35.41 10.95
C SER A 335 17.56 34.24 10.81
N TYR A 336 16.30 34.57 10.55
CA TYR A 336 15.27 33.54 10.29
C TYR A 336 15.56 32.75 8.99
N SER A 337 15.91 33.46 7.90
CA SER A 337 16.29 32.81 6.64
C SER A 337 17.48 31.85 6.81
N ARG A 338 18.52 32.29 7.57
CA ARG A 338 19.68 31.44 7.91
C ARG A 338 19.28 30.22 8.76
N LEU A 339 18.38 30.41 9.73
CA LEU A 339 17.87 29.32 10.57
C LEU A 339 17.15 28.27 9.72
N ILE A 340 16.28 28.67 8.79
CA ILE A 340 15.58 27.73 7.91
C ILE A 340 16.56 26.98 7.01
N SER A 341 17.56 27.67 6.44
CA SER A 341 18.62 27.02 5.64
C SER A 341 19.42 25.99 6.47
N LEU A 342 19.76 26.33 7.71
CA LEU A 342 20.45 25.43 8.64
C LEU A 342 19.56 24.23 9.02
N TYR A 343 18.27 24.48 9.28
CA TYR A 343 17.29 23.43 9.57
C TYR A 343 17.19 22.40 8.44
N LYS A 344 17.09 22.86 7.18
CA LYS A 344 17.12 21.98 6.01
C LYS A 344 18.36 21.06 6.04
N SER A 345 19.54 21.64 6.16
CA SER A 345 20.83 20.92 6.07
C SER A 345 21.04 19.93 7.22
N ILE A 346 20.74 20.35 8.45
CA ILE A 346 20.86 19.48 9.64
C ILE A 346 19.84 18.33 9.56
N SER A 347 18.59 18.63 9.19
CA SER A 347 17.54 17.60 9.09
C SER A 347 17.88 16.56 8.04
N ALA A 348 18.40 16.95 6.87
CA ALA A 348 18.87 16.01 5.85
C ALA A 348 19.95 15.07 6.40
N ALA A 349 20.99 15.62 7.02
CA ALA A 349 22.06 14.81 7.60
C ALA A 349 21.57 13.84 8.70
N LEU A 350 20.65 14.30 9.56
CA LEU A 350 20.09 13.48 10.64
C LEU A 350 19.18 12.39 10.10
N LEU A 351 18.32 12.67 9.12
CA LEU A 351 17.41 11.69 8.50
C LEU A 351 18.19 10.58 7.80
N THR A 352 19.14 10.94 6.94
CA THR A 352 20.00 9.97 6.26
C THR A 352 20.83 9.17 7.25
N GLY A 353 21.53 9.84 8.17
CA GLY A 353 22.38 9.19 9.16
C GLY A 353 21.61 8.22 10.08
N SER A 354 20.43 8.63 10.58
CA SER A 354 19.59 7.78 11.41
C SER A 354 19.06 6.56 10.66
N THR A 355 18.66 6.75 9.39
CA THR A 355 18.12 5.66 8.57
C THR A 355 19.19 4.65 8.20
N ILE A 356 20.40 5.09 7.82
CA ILE A 356 21.54 4.21 7.55
C ILE A 356 21.90 3.43 8.82
N TRP A 357 21.97 4.10 9.98
CA TRP A 357 22.27 3.46 11.25
C TRP A 357 21.25 2.37 11.60
N MET A 358 19.96 2.64 11.41
CA MET A 358 18.87 1.67 11.63
C MET A 358 19.01 0.45 10.73
N LEU A 359 19.35 0.63 9.45
CA LEU A 359 19.56 -0.46 8.49
C LEU A 359 20.75 -1.35 8.85
N LEU A 360 21.81 -0.75 9.37
CA LEU A 360 23.00 -1.52 9.77
C LEU A 360 22.75 -2.39 10.99
N ARG A 361 21.85 -1.98 11.88
CA ARG A 361 21.58 -2.71 13.14
C ARG A 361 20.49 -3.77 13.06
N ARG A 362 19.53 -3.69 12.11
CA ARG A 362 18.43 -4.68 11.99
C ARG A 362 18.63 -5.62 10.81
N SER A 363 18.41 -6.94 11.04
CA SER A 363 18.47 -7.98 10.01
C SER A 363 17.09 -8.59 9.65
N ASP A 364 15.97 -8.15 10.25
CA ASP A 364 14.67 -8.77 10.17
C ASP A 364 13.72 -8.19 9.07
N GLU A 365 12.53 -8.80 8.90
CA GLU A 365 11.51 -8.44 7.88
C GLU A 365 11.09 -6.96 7.91
N THR A 366 11.15 -6.29 9.06
CA THR A 366 10.97 -4.84 9.19
C THR A 366 12.01 -4.04 8.39
N ALA A 367 13.09 -4.69 7.95
CA ALA A 367 14.09 -4.08 7.07
C ALA A 367 13.55 -3.75 5.66
N HIS A 368 12.44 -4.35 5.21
CA HIS A 368 11.88 -4.03 3.90
C HIS A 368 11.27 -2.63 3.85
N HIS A 369 10.41 -2.27 4.80
CA HIS A 369 9.83 -0.93 4.90
C HIS A 369 10.91 0.14 5.11
N ALA A 370 11.94 -0.20 5.90
CA ALA A 370 13.12 0.65 6.11
C ALA A 370 13.83 1.00 4.81
N LYS A 371 13.99 0.06 3.91
CA LYS A 371 14.68 0.27 2.63
C LYS A 371 13.91 1.20 1.71
N PHE A 372 12.59 1.02 1.60
CA PHE A 372 11.75 1.91 0.82
C PHE A 372 11.76 3.34 1.36
N LEU A 373 11.65 3.49 2.69
CA LEU A 373 11.71 4.81 3.30
C LEU A 373 13.09 5.46 3.10
N LEU A 374 14.18 4.70 3.17
CA LEU A 374 15.52 5.23 2.91
C LEU A 374 15.67 5.71 1.46
N CYS A 375 15.10 5.00 0.48
CA CYS A 375 15.08 5.49 -0.90
C CYS A 375 14.39 6.85 -0.99
N GLY A 376 13.23 7.02 -0.33
CA GLY A 376 12.54 8.31 -0.28
C GLY A 376 13.35 9.41 0.40
N ILE A 377 13.99 9.09 1.54
CA ILE A 377 14.87 10.05 2.26
C ILE A 377 16.06 10.45 1.38
N VAL A 378 16.70 9.51 0.69
CA VAL A 378 17.83 9.81 -0.22
C VAL A 378 17.36 10.71 -1.37
N ILE A 379 16.18 10.47 -1.95
CA ILE A 379 15.60 11.35 -2.98
C ILE A 379 15.40 12.75 -2.40
N PHE A 380 14.80 12.86 -1.21
CA PHE A 380 14.55 14.13 -0.54
C PHE A 380 15.85 14.88 -0.23
N ASP A 381 16.85 14.22 0.31
CA ASP A 381 18.15 14.79 0.62
C ASP A 381 18.91 15.22 -0.64
N CYS A 382 18.86 14.44 -1.72
CA CYS A 382 19.43 14.82 -3.00
C CYS A 382 18.81 16.11 -3.54
N THR A 383 17.49 16.29 -3.41
CA THR A 383 16.82 17.51 -3.86
C THR A 383 17.18 18.71 -2.99
N LEU A 384 17.34 18.54 -1.66
CA LEU A 384 17.85 19.60 -0.78
C LEU A 384 19.26 20.04 -1.15
N ILE A 385 20.11 19.08 -1.52
CA ILE A 385 21.47 19.35 -1.98
C ILE A 385 21.44 20.08 -3.33
N MET A 386 20.63 19.62 -4.28
CA MET A 386 20.49 20.24 -5.60
C MET A 386 19.94 21.66 -5.51
N ASP A 387 18.97 21.93 -4.64
CA ASP A 387 18.46 23.28 -4.33
C ASP A 387 19.60 24.24 -3.89
N ARG A 388 20.64 23.71 -3.25
CA ARG A 388 21.79 24.48 -2.82
C ARG A 388 22.83 24.70 -3.94
N PHE A 389 23.02 23.69 -4.81
CA PHE A 389 23.96 23.76 -5.92
C PHE A 389 23.40 24.48 -7.15
N LEU A 390 22.08 24.56 -7.28
CA LEU A 390 21.36 25.17 -8.38
C LEU A 390 20.52 26.37 -7.88
N PRO A 391 21.15 27.43 -7.37
CA PRO A 391 20.44 28.52 -6.68
C PRO A 391 19.55 29.38 -7.60
N LEU A 392 19.75 29.29 -8.93
CA LEU A 392 18.95 29.99 -9.94
C LEU A 392 17.90 29.08 -10.58
N TYR A 393 17.36 28.13 -9.83
CA TYR A 393 16.25 27.30 -10.29
C TYR A 393 14.91 27.98 -9.95
N GLU A 394 14.20 28.38 -10.99
CA GLU A 394 12.85 28.93 -10.93
C GLU A 394 11.97 28.19 -11.94
N PRO A 395 11.14 27.22 -11.49
CA PRO A 395 10.37 26.37 -12.40
C PRO A 395 9.33 27.16 -13.20
N ILE A 396 9.20 26.81 -14.46
CA ILE A 396 8.16 27.34 -15.35
C ILE A 396 6.85 26.62 -15.09
N TYR A 397 6.87 25.28 -15.08
CA TYR A 397 5.68 24.43 -15.02
C TYR A 397 5.66 23.49 -13.80
N SER A 398 6.77 22.74 -13.55
CA SER A 398 6.74 21.59 -12.67
C SER A 398 6.59 21.93 -11.18
N GLY A 399 7.40 22.78 -10.67
CA GLY A 399 7.51 23.08 -9.24
C GLY A 399 8.92 22.91 -8.71
N TRP A 400 9.14 23.31 -7.48
CA TRP A 400 10.45 23.24 -6.82
C TRP A 400 10.90 21.78 -6.63
N PHE A 401 12.19 21.51 -6.68
CA PHE A 401 12.77 20.18 -6.43
C PHE A 401 12.23 19.53 -5.15
N LEU A 402 12.06 20.35 -4.12
CA LEU A 402 11.57 19.91 -2.82
C LEU A 402 10.10 19.50 -2.85
N GLU A 403 9.26 20.16 -3.64
CA GLU A 403 7.85 19.77 -3.84
C GLU A 403 7.77 18.40 -4.51
N ILE A 404 8.58 18.17 -5.54
CA ILE A 404 8.61 16.90 -6.28
C ILE A 404 9.07 15.76 -5.39
N SER A 405 10.15 15.94 -4.62
CA SER A 405 10.66 14.90 -3.72
C SER A 405 9.73 14.61 -2.56
N SER A 406 9.07 15.64 -2.03
CA SER A 406 8.06 15.46 -0.97
C SER A 406 6.84 14.71 -1.48
N LEU A 407 6.42 14.92 -2.74
CA LEU A 407 5.40 14.10 -3.40
C LEU A 407 5.85 12.64 -3.50
N CYS A 408 7.10 12.38 -3.91
CA CYS A 408 7.65 11.01 -3.90
C CYS A 408 7.60 10.39 -2.51
N MET A 409 7.87 11.16 -1.46
CA MET A 409 7.72 10.70 -0.07
C MET A 409 6.26 10.38 0.29
N VAL A 410 5.30 11.20 -0.14
CA VAL A 410 3.86 10.92 0.04
C VAL A 410 3.52 9.56 -0.59
N LEU A 411 3.92 9.34 -1.84
CA LEU A 411 3.64 8.09 -2.55
C LEU A 411 4.31 6.87 -1.90
N LEU A 412 5.57 6.99 -1.51
CA LEU A 412 6.33 5.90 -0.89
C LEU A 412 5.79 5.53 0.49
N ILE A 413 5.50 6.50 1.34
CA ILE A 413 4.92 6.24 2.66
C ILE A 413 3.51 5.67 2.50
N GLY A 414 2.71 6.19 1.55
CA GLY A 414 1.41 5.64 1.20
C GLY A 414 1.48 4.17 0.76
N ALA A 415 2.45 3.82 -0.09
CA ALA A 415 2.67 2.44 -0.52
C ALA A 415 3.06 1.51 0.66
N ILE A 416 3.95 1.97 1.56
CA ILE A 416 4.31 1.23 2.77
C ILE A 416 3.08 0.98 3.65
N LEU A 417 2.24 1.99 3.84
CA LEU A 417 1.00 1.86 4.62
C LEU A 417 0.02 0.88 4.01
N LEU A 418 -0.20 0.96 2.70
CA LEU A 418 -1.06 0.02 1.98
C LEU A 418 -0.56 -1.42 2.12
N GLN A 419 0.74 -1.62 1.98
CA GLN A 419 1.36 -2.93 2.18
C GLN A 419 1.18 -3.43 3.63
N GLU A 420 1.37 -2.58 4.63
CA GLU A 420 1.17 -2.95 6.03
C GLU A 420 -0.28 -3.30 6.33
N ILE A 421 -1.24 -2.50 5.83
CA ILE A 421 -2.67 -2.78 5.97
C ILE A 421 -3.01 -4.11 5.32
N TYR A 422 -2.53 -4.36 4.10
CA TYR A 422 -2.75 -5.62 3.40
C TYR A 422 -2.22 -6.82 4.19
N ILE A 423 -0.99 -6.77 4.70
CA ILE A 423 -0.39 -7.86 5.48
C ILE A 423 -1.19 -8.11 6.76
N ARG A 424 -1.57 -7.05 7.50
CA ARG A 424 -2.36 -7.17 8.73
C ARG A 424 -3.75 -7.74 8.47
N THR A 425 -4.43 -7.28 7.42
CA THR A 425 -5.76 -7.80 7.05
C THR A 425 -5.69 -9.25 6.63
N ALA A 426 -4.70 -9.64 5.82
CA ALA A 426 -4.48 -11.02 5.43
C ALA A 426 -4.16 -11.93 6.62
N ALA A 427 -3.36 -11.44 7.59
CA ALA A 427 -3.07 -12.18 8.82
C ALA A 427 -4.31 -12.33 9.71
N SER A 428 -5.13 -11.29 9.84
CA SER A 428 -6.40 -11.33 10.60
C SER A 428 -7.37 -12.35 10.01
N LEU A 429 -7.55 -12.34 8.68
CA LEU A 429 -8.42 -13.31 8.00
C LEU A 429 -7.94 -14.76 8.18
N ARG A 430 -6.62 -15.00 8.10
CA ARG A 430 -6.05 -16.33 8.36
C ARG A 430 -6.25 -16.78 9.80
N LEU A 431 -6.11 -15.87 10.76
CA LEU A 431 -6.34 -16.16 12.18
C LEU A 431 -7.81 -16.52 12.43
N GLU A 432 -8.73 -15.77 11.86
CA GLU A 432 -10.18 -16.02 11.96
C GLU A 432 -10.54 -17.40 11.38
N GLU A 433 -9.99 -17.76 10.21
CA GLU A 433 -10.17 -19.08 9.62
C GLU A 433 -9.60 -20.19 10.51
N THR A 434 -8.40 -19.97 11.07
CA THR A 434 -7.78 -20.94 11.99
C THR A 434 -8.63 -21.14 13.25
N ILE A 435 -9.15 -20.07 13.85
CA ILE A 435 -10.04 -20.12 15.02
C ILE A 435 -11.31 -20.89 14.67
N ARG A 436 -11.92 -20.64 13.51
CA ARG A 436 -13.12 -21.33 13.04
C ARG A 436 -12.88 -22.85 12.87
N LEU A 437 -11.77 -23.22 12.22
CA LEU A 437 -11.40 -24.63 12.01
C LEU A 437 -11.10 -25.33 13.35
N THR A 438 -10.38 -24.66 14.25
CA THR A 438 -10.09 -25.21 15.58
C THR A 438 -11.36 -25.40 16.39
N GLY A 439 -12.30 -24.46 16.31
CA GLY A 439 -13.62 -24.57 16.95
C GLY A 439 -14.43 -25.75 16.43
N GLN A 440 -14.44 -25.97 15.12
CA GLN A 440 -15.11 -27.15 14.51
C GLN A 440 -14.47 -28.47 14.95
N ASN A 441 -13.13 -28.55 14.99
CA ASN A 441 -12.43 -29.73 15.47
C ASN A 441 -12.73 -30.03 16.94
N LEU A 442 -12.77 -29.00 17.78
CA LEU A 442 -13.10 -29.13 19.20
C LEU A 442 -14.54 -29.63 19.41
N ALA A 443 -15.48 -29.11 18.62
CA ALA A 443 -16.87 -29.56 18.67
C ALA A 443 -16.99 -31.06 18.29
N MET A 444 -16.30 -31.48 17.23
CA MET A 444 -16.26 -32.88 16.80
C MET A 444 -15.64 -33.81 17.85
N GLN A 445 -14.52 -33.40 18.46
CA GLN A 445 -13.89 -34.16 19.57
C GLN A 445 -14.82 -34.28 20.76
N LYS A 446 -15.57 -33.22 21.11
CA LYS A 446 -16.53 -33.26 22.21
C LYS A 446 -17.67 -34.26 21.94
N GLU A 447 -18.18 -34.27 20.72
CA GLU A 447 -19.21 -35.24 20.30
C GLU A 447 -18.71 -36.69 20.35
N GLN A 448 -17.50 -36.95 19.83
CA GLN A 448 -16.87 -38.27 19.93
C GLN A 448 -16.66 -38.71 21.39
N HIS A 449 -16.20 -37.78 22.24
CA HIS A 449 -16.01 -38.07 23.67
C HIS A 449 -17.33 -38.39 24.37
N GLN A 450 -18.42 -37.68 24.03
CA GLN A 450 -19.75 -37.94 24.57
C GLN A 450 -20.26 -39.33 24.16
N THR A 451 -20.12 -39.68 22.87
CA THR A 451 -20.49 -41.00 22.35
C THR A 451 -19.72 -42.12 23.06
N MET A 452 -18.42 -41.89 23.32
CA MET A 452 -17.59 -42.84 24.04
C MET A 452 -18.04 -43.02 25.51
N ILE A 453 -18.42 -41.93 26.19
CA ILE A 453 -18.98 -42.01 27.56
C ILE A 453 -20.27 -42.80 27.58
N GLU A 454 -21.17 -42.57 26.63
CA GLU A 454 -22.45 -43.31 26.51
C GLU A 454 -22.21 -44.80 26.25
N ALA A 455 -21.25 -45.15 25.39
CA ALA A 455 -20.87 -46.53 25.14
C ALA A 455 -20.32 -47.23 26.41
N ILE A 456 -19.43 -46.56 27.16
CA ILE A 456 -18.90 -47.07 28.43
C ILE A 456 -20.00 -47.24 29.48
N ALA A 457 -20.94 -46.29 29.56
CA ALA A 457 -22.08 -46.40 30.46
C ALA A 457 -22.98 -47.62 30.11
N GLY A 458 -23.27 -47.82 28.82
CA GLY A 458 -24.01 -48.97 28.31
C GLY A 458 -23.32 -50.31 28.64
N GLU A 459 -22.00 -50.37 28.47
CA GLU A 459 -21.23 -51.57 28.82
C GLU A 459 -21.29 -51.90 30.34
N ARG A 460 -21.22 -50.86 31.18
CA ARG A 460 -21.36 -51.06 32.65
C ARG A 460 -22.72 -51.58 33.03
N THR A 461 -23.78 -51.04 32.46
CA THR A 461 -25.15 -51.54 32.68
C THR A 461 -25.30 -52.97 32.21
N PHE A 462 -24.84 -53.27 31.00
CA PHE A 462 -24.87 -54.64 30.47
C PHE A 462 -24.12 -55.62 31.36
N ARG A 463 -22.95 -55.27 31.85
CA ARG A 463 -22.13 -56.10 32.77
C ARG A 463 -22.84 -56.33 34.12
N HIS A 464 -23.54 -55.32 34.63
CA HIS A 464 -24.32 -55.40 35.86
C HIS A 464 -25.49 -56.37 35.68
N ASP A 465 -26.26 -56.22 34.59
CA ASP A 465 -27.42 -57.08 34.30
C ASP A 465 -27.01 -58.50 34.06
N LEU A 466 -25.91 -58.73 33.33
CA LEU A 466 -25.36 -60.07 33.13
C LEU A 466 -24.97 -60.77 34.45
N ARG A 467 -24.36 -60.03 35.39
CA ARG A 467 -24.04 -60.57 36.73
C ARG A 467 -25.29 -60.95 37.49
N GLN A 468 -26.36 -60.16 37.44
CA GLN A 468 -27.62 -60.48 38.05
C GLN A 468 -28.22 -61.80 37.46
N HIS A 469 -28.20 -61.93 36.14
CA HIS A 469 -28.69 -63.17 35.48
C HIS A 469 -27.86 -64.40 35.89
N ILE A 470 -26.50 -64.22 35.92
CA ILE A 470 -25.62 -65.33 36.34
C ILE A 470 -25.88 -65.72 37.83
N SER A 471 -26.09 -64.68 38.70
CA SER A 471 -26.39 -64.99 40.11
C SER A 471 -27.69 -65.77 40.30
N VAL A 472 -28.73 -65.42 39.54
CA VAL A 472 -30.01 -66.15 39.57
C VAL A 472 -29.85 -67.62 39.05
N LEU A 473 -29.11 -67.79 37.98
CA LEU A 473 -28.79 -69.13 37.44
C LEU A 473 -27.97 -69.93 38.44
N HIS A 474 -27.02 -69.32 39.16
CA HIS A 474 -26.21 -69.99 40.20
C HIS A 474 -27.08 -70.42 41.39
N GLU A 475 -28.05 -69.59 41.80
CA GLU A 475 -29.00 -69.94 42.89
C GLU A 475 -29.89 -71.08 42.54
N PHE A 476 -30.40 -71.14 41.29
CA PHE A 476 -31.19 -72.32 40.85
C PHE A 476 -30.33 -73.58 40.77
N ALA A 477 -29.10 -73.51 40.34
CA ALA A 477 -28.15 -74.60 40.30
C ALA A 477 -27.77 -75.09 41.70
N GLU A 478 -27.57 -74.26 42.71
CA GLU A 478 -27.25 -74.60 44.09
C GLU A 478 -28.44 -75.27 44.80
N ARG A 479 -29.67 -74.97 44.37
CA ARG A 479 -30.90 -75.63 44.91
C ARG A 479 -31.28 -76.91 44.21
N ASP A 480 -30.51 -77.36 43.21
CA ASP A 480 -30.75 -78.50 42.38
C ASP A 480 -32.11 -78.49 41.62
N ASP A 481 -32.63 -77.18 41.42
CA ASP A 481 -33.92 -76.93 40.76
C ASP A 481 -33.71 -76.78 39.23
N MET A 482 -33.58 -77.92 38.58
CA MET A 482 -33.31 -78.00 37.14
C MET A 482 -34.47 -77.54 36.27
N ASP A 483 -35.71 -77.60 36.76
CA ASP A 483 -36.87 -77.14 36.00
C ASP A 483 -36.94 -75.58 35.96
N SER A 484 -36.74 -74.95 37.06
CA SER A 484 -36.64 -73.45 37.12
C SER A 484 -35.42 -72.92 36.39
N LEU A 485 -34.26 -73.61 36.44
CA LEU A 485 -33.07 -73.27 35.68
C LEU A 485 -33.33 -73.30 34.15
N LYS A 486 -33.96 -74.35 33.64
CA LYS A 486 -34.33 -74.46 32.23
C LYS A 486 -35.29 -73.33 31.81
N GLN A 487 -36.34 -73.12 32.59
CA GLN A 487 -37.32 -72.09 32.29
C GLN A 487 -36.72 -70.72 32.25
N TYR A 488 -35.74 -70.38 33.12
CA TYR A 488 -35.05 -69.11 33.12
C TYR A 488 -34.10 -68.96 31.95
N PHE A 489 -33.44 -70.08 31.52
CA PHE A 489 -32.64 -70.08 30.29
C PHE A 489 -33.49 -69.81 29.05
N ASP A 490 -34.65 -70.46 28.92
CA ASP A 490 -35.58 -70.28 27.81
C ASP A 490 -36.11 -68.82 27.77
N GLN A 491 -36.34 -68.17 28.94
CA GLN A 491 -36.71 -66.77 29.02
C GLN A 491 -35.58 -65.86 28.64
N LEU A 492 -34.33 -66.17 28.96
CA LEU A 492 -33.15 -65.42 28.56
C LEU A 492 -32.91 -65.56 27.07
N GLU A 493 -33.02 -66.73 26.50
CA GLU A 493 -32.86 -66.98 25.08
C GLU A 493 -33.93 -66.28 24.25
N GLY A 494 -35.17 -66.21 24.73
CA GLY A 494 -36.24 -65.44 24.09
C GLY A 494 -36.07 -63.91 24.12
N ARG A 495 -35.19 -63.39 24.98
CA ARG A 495 -34.81 -61.93 25.05
C ARG A 495 -33.63 -61.60 24.22
N LEU A 496 -32.84 -62.57 23.70
CA LEU A 496 -31.74 -62.27 22.78
C LEU A 496 -32.34 -62.03 21.38
N PRO A 497 -31.85 -60.96 20.69
CA PRO A 497 -32.33 -60.70 19.33
C PRO A 497 -32.17 -61.92 18.44
N ALA A 498 -33.20 -62.30 17.66
CA ALA A 498 -33.29 -63.49 16.82
C ALA A 498 -32.22 -63.59 15.68
N ASN A 499 -31.14 -62.86 15.70
CA ASN A 499 -30.15 -62.72 14.64
C ASN A 499 -28.82 -63.47 14.86
N TYR A 500 -28.81 -64.58 15.63
CA TYR A 500 -27.60 -65.41 15.80
C TYR A 500 -27.53 -66.61 14.82
N ALA A 501 -28.27 -66.58 13.73
CA ALA A 501 -28.20 -67.63 12.72
C ALA A 501 -27.23 -67.28 11.59
N GLY A 502 -26.03 -67.86 11.64
CA GLY A 502 -25.03 -67.87 10.55
C GLY A 502 -23.82 -66.96 10.73
N VAL A 503 -22.65 -67.52 10.99
CA VAL A 503 -21.33 -66.88 10.97
C VAL A 503 -20.91 -66.75 9.50
N PHE A 504 -20.56 -65.55 9.03
CA PHE A 504 -20.09 -65.31 7.64
C PHE A 504 -18.62 -65.72 7.45
N CYS A 505 -17.77 -65.46 8.47
CA CYS A 505 -16.35 -65.79 8.44
C CYS A 505 -15.77 -65.88 9.86
N GLU A 506 -14.56 -66.46 9.99
CA GLU A 506 -13.88 -66.67 11.27
C GLU A 506 -13.41 -65.35 11.93
N ASN A 507 -13.16 -64.34 11.16
CA ASN A 507 -12.74 -63.00 11.69
C ASN A 507 -13.94 -62.29 12.31
N ALA A 508 -13.92 -62.11 13.62
CA ALA A 508 -15.02 -61.54 14.40
C ALA A 508 -15.37 -60.07 13.99
N ALA A 509 -14.40 -59.27 13.59
CA ALA A 509 -14.61 -57.88 13.20
C ALA A 509 -15.31 -57.76 11.84
N VAL A 510 -14.89 -58.59 10.86
CA VAL A 510 -15.50 -58.67 9.53
C VAL A 510 -16.90 -59.29 9.61
N ASP A 511 -17.06 -60.33 10.42
CA ASP A 511 -18.36 -60.98 10.64
C ASP A 511 -19.39 -59.98 11.22
N ALA A 512 -18.99 -59.20 12.22
CA ALA A 512 -19.87 -58.19 12.82
C ALA A 512 -20.31 -57.13 11.80
N ILE A 513 -19.40 -56.67 10.95
CA ILE A 513 -19.71 -55.71 9.90
C ILE A 513 -20.68 -56.29 8.87
N LEU A 514 -20.42 -57.51 8.39
CA LEU A 514 -21.30 -58.18 7.41
C LEU A 514 -22.70 -58.37 7.96
N ARG A 515 -22.86 -58.78 9.23
CA ARG A 515 -24.16 -58.87 9.90
C ARG A 515 -24.88 -57.54 9.97
N HIS A 516 -24.17 -56.50 10.40
CA HIS A 516 -24.73 -55.15 10.49
C HIS A 516 -25.29 -54.69 9.14
N TYR A 517 -24.51 -54.82 8.08
CA TYR A 517 -24.93 -54.37 6.75
C TYR A 517 -25.98 -55.30 6.12
N LYS A 518 -26.00 -56.62 6.43
CA LYS A 518 -27.07 -57.54 6.04
C LYS A 518 -28.40 -57.10 6.64
N THR A 519 -28.44 -56.83 7.94
CA THR A 519 -29.66 -56.37 8.62
C THR A 519 -30.18 -55.07 8.02
N ASN A 520 -29.27 -54.15 7.73
CA ASN A 520 -29.62 -52.87 7.09
C ASN A 520 -30.10 -53.04 5.64
N ALA A 521 -29.55 -54.00 4.89
CA ALA A 521 -29.99 -54.36 3.54
C ALA A 521 -31.38 -54.97 3.53
N GLU A 522 -31.61 -55.99 4.37
CA GLU A 522 -32.88 -56.66 4.50
C GLU A 522 -34.01 -55.70 4.94
N SER A 523 -33.73 -54.84 5.90
CA SER A 523 -34.70 -53.81 6.34
C SER A 523 -35.05 -52.81 5.24
N ALA A 524 -34.17 -52.63 4.25
CA ALA A 524 -34.38 -51.76 3.10
C ALA A 524 -34.91 -52.47 1.85
N GLY A 525 -35.24 -53.78 1.94
CA GLY A 525 -35.72 -54.60 0.83
C GLY A 525 -34.65 -54.90 -0.23
N ILE A 526 -33.37 -54.92 0.16
CA ILE A 526 -32.21 -55.17 -0.70
C ILE A 526 -31.75 -56.64 -0.47
N GLU A 527 -31.65 -57.44 -1.53
CA GLU A 527 -31.11 -58.77 -1.45
C GLU A 527 -29.60 -58.71 -1.12
N PHE A 528 -29.22 -59.41 0.00
CA PHE A 528 -27.81 -59.38 0.44
C PHE A 528 -27.26 -60.85 0.43
N SER A 529 -26.14 -61.02 -0.29
CA SER A 529 -25.42 -62.29 -0.30
C SER A 529 -23.93 -62.09 -0.02
N ALA A 530 -23.36 -62.94 0.84
CA ALA A 530 -21.94 -62.84 1.20
C ALA A 530 -21.31 -64.28 1.17
N ALA A 531 -20.21 -64.37 0.44
CA ALA A 531 -19.34 -65.56 0.38
C ALA A 531 -17.91 -65.07 0.77
N VAL A 532 -17.66 -64.99 2.08
CA VAL A 532 -16.45 -64.35 2.62
C VAL A 532 -15.63 -65.35 3.42
N GLN A 533 -14.38 -65.55 3.04
CA GLN A 533 -13.39 -66.36 3.71
C GLN A 533 -12.28 -65.48 4.29
N VAL A 534 -12.42 -65.12 5.55
CA VAL A 534 -11.42 -64.34 6.30
C VAL A 534 -11.08 -65.09 7.56
N ALA A 535 -9.84 -65.61 7.64
CA ALA A 535 -9.36 -66.34 8.80
C ALA A 535 -9.05 -65.42 9.97
N GLU A 536 -9.11 -65.95 11.19
CA GLU A 536 -8.64 -65.30 12.38
C GLU A 536 -7.10 -65.13 12.29
N GLY A 537 -6.54 -63.93 12.61
CA GLY A 537 -5.10 -63.69 12.61
C GLY A 537 -4.43 -63.44 11.24
N MET A 538 -5.19 -63.03 10.22
CA MET A 538 -4.60 -62.59 8.93
C MET A 538 -3.54 -61.47 9.10
N PRO A 539 -2.52 -61.38 8.19
CA PRO A 539 -1.52 -60.31 8.21
C PRO A 539 -2.08 -58.92 7.94
N ILE A 540 -3.38 -58.78 7.76
CA ILE A 540 -4.10 -57.53 7.54
C ILE A 540 -4.79 -57.13 8.85
N SER A 541 -4.59 -55.89 9.30
CA SER A 541 -5.20 -55.35 10.53
C SER A 541 -6.74 -55.40 10.44
N ASP A 542 -7.41 -55.81 11.53
CA ASP A 542 -8.86 -55.81 11.63
C ASP A 542 -9.46 -54.40 11.39
N VAL A 543 -8.78 -53.34 11.84
CA VAL A 543 -9.18 -51.96 11.59
C VAL A 543 -9.19 -51.65 10.10
N ASP A 544 -8.15 -52.05 9.36
CA ASP A 544 -8.07 -51.83 7.92
C ASP A 544 -9.13 -52.63 7.15
N LEU A 545 -9.40 -53.88 7.56
CA LEU A 545 -10.49 -54.70 7.02
C LEU A 545 -11.85 -54.02 7.27
N CYS A 546 -12.09 -53.57 8.49
CA CYS A 546 -13.30 -52.84 8.86
C CYS A 546 -13.51 -51.59 7.98
N VAL A 547 -12.47 -50.82 7.72
CA VAL A 547 -12.54 -49.62 6.87
C VAL A 547 -12.85 -50.02 5.41
N ILE A 548 -12.23 -51.09 4.89
CA ILE A 548 -12.49 -51.51 3.51
C ILE A 548 -13.94 -52.02 3.36
N PHE A 549 -14.36 -53.00 4.18
CA PHE A 549 -15.70 -53.55 4.11
C PHE A 549 -16.77 -52.51 4.40
N GLY A 550 -16.57 -51.68 5.44
CA GLY A 550 -17.50 -50.63 5.82
C GLY A 550 -17.74 -49.62 4.69
N ASN A 551 -16.67 -49.02 4.13
CA ASN A 551 -16.80 -48.05 3.04
C ASN A 551 -17.42 -48.67 1.77
N CYS A 552 -17.04 -49.91 1.41
CA CYS A 552 -17.58 -50.55 0.22
C CYS A 552 -19.06 -50.90 0.38
N LEU A 553 -19.47 -51.45 1.55
CA LEU A 553 -20.84 -51.83 1.84
C LEU A 553 -21.76 -50.63 2.03
N GLU A 554 -21.28 -49.58 2.69
CA GLU A 554 -22.04 -48.33 2.82
C GLU A 554 -22.34 -47.73 1.45
N ASN A 555 -21.33 -47.63 0.59
CA ASN A 555 -21.50 -47.16 -0.78
C ASN A 555 -22.47 -48.02 -1.58
N ALA A 556 -22.38 -49.35 -1.45
CA ALA A 556 -23.27 -50.28 -2.11
C ALA A 556 -24.74 -50.13 -1.69
N LEU A 557 -25.00 -50.05 -0.37
CA LEU A 557 -26.34 -49.84 0.16
C LEU A 557 -26.92 -48.48 -0.22
N GLU A 558 -26.12 -47.43 -0.17
CA GLU A 558 -26.55 -46.09 -0.61
C GLU A 558 -26.93 -46.07 -2.10
N ALA A 559 -26.16 -46.75 -2.94
CA ALA A 559 -26.46 -46.85 -4.37
C ALA A 559 -27.77 -47.61 -4.61
N CYS A 560 -27.98 -48.74 -3.92
CA CYS A 560 -29.21 -49.53 -4.01
C CYS A 560 -30.44 -48.76 -3.49
N LYS A 561 -30.32 -48.00 -2.39
CA LYS A 561 -31.43 -47.17 -1.86
C LYS A 561 -31.91 -46.10 -2.84
N ARG A 562 -31.03 -45.58 -3.71
CA ARG A 562 -31.36 -44.57 -4.71
C ARG A 562 -32.04 -45.12 -5.96
N GLN A 563 -32.08 -46.45 -6.14
CA GLN A 563 -32.75 -47.07 -7.28
C GLN A 563 -34.26 -47.14 -7.07
N THR A 564 -35.02 -46.90 -8.12
CA THR A 564 -36.49 -47.00 -8.12
C THR A 564 -37.02 -48.16 -8.93
N ASP A 565 -36.28 -48.63 -9.97
CA ASP A 565 -36.90 -49.44 -11.05
C ASP A 565 -36.29 -50.83 -11.30
N HIS A 566 -35.32 -51.30 -10.49
CA HIS A 566 -34.68 -52.61 -10.71
C HIS A 566 -34.55 -53.41 -9.41
N LYS A 567 -34.37 -54.75 -9.53
CA LYS A 567 -34.07 -55.65 -8.40
C LYS A 567 -32.80 -55.16 -7.70
N LYS A 568 -32.91 -54.81 -6.41
CA LYS A 568 -31.82 -54.28 -5.59
C LYS A 568 -31.05 -55.44 -4.97
N TYR A 569 -29.75 -55.50 -5.19
CA TYR A 569 -28.89 -56.49 -4.60
C TYR A 569 -27.51 -55.95 -4.21
N VAL A 570 -26.90 -56.57 -3.20
CA VAL A 570 -25.50 -56.42 -2.80
C VAL A 570 -24.88 -57.80 -2.67
N MET A 571 -23.79 -58.02 -3.38
CA MET A 571 -23.04 -59.26 -3.35
C MET A 571 -21.62 -59.00 -2.87
N VAL A 572 -21.18 -59.76 -1.87
CA VAL A 572 -19.84 -59.63 -1.28
C VAL A 572 -19.12 -60.97 -1.43
N SER A 573 -17.92 -60.96 -1.96
CA SER A 573 -17.02 -62.09 -1.97
C SER A 573 -15.62 -61.69 -1.52
N ALA A 574 -15.02 -62.51 -0.68
CA ALA A 574 -13.63 -62.31 -0.26
C ALA A 574 -12.95 -63.65 -0.01
N GLY A 575 -11.68 -63.73 -0.42
CA GLY A 575 -10.90 -64.94 -0.23
C GLY A 575 -9.44 -64.82 -0.55
N THR A 576 -8.63 -65.71 -0.06
CA THR A 576 -7.19 -65.78 -0.27
C THR A 576 -6.81 -66.75 -1.35
N SER A 577 -5.96 -66.36 -2.30
CA SER A 577 -5.37 -67.20 -3.31
C SER A 577 -3.92 -66.82 -3.57
N VAL A 578 -2.98 -67.75 -3.46
CA VAL A 578 -1.54 -67.62 -3.78
C VAL A 578 -0.93 -66.30 -3.25
N GLY A 579 -1.02 -66.06 -1.92
CA GLY A 579 -0.41 -64.86 -1.29
C GLY A 579 -1.15 -63.54 -1.55
N VAL A 580 -2.37 -63.58 -2.10
CA VAL A 580 -3.19 -62.41 -2.41
C VAL A 580 -4.55 -62.56 -1.76
N PHE A 581 -5.00 -61.57 -1.04
CA PHE A 581 -6.36 -61.45 -0.53
C PHE A 581 -7.19 -60.55 -1.42
N ALA A 582 -8.25 -61.04 -1.99
CA ALA A 582 -9.14 -60.32 -2.86
C ALA A 582 -10.51 -60.09 -2.22
N ILE A 583 -11.02 -58.88 -2.28
CA ILE A 583 -12.36 -58.49 -1.82
C ILE A 583 -13.11 -57.93 -3.02
N THR A 584 -14.30 -58.44 -3.28
CA THR A 584 -15.20 -57.91 -4.30
C THR A 584 -16.53 -57.56 -3.66
N VAL A 585 -16.97 -56.34 -3.86
CA VAL A 585 -18.31 -55.88 -3.50
C VAL A 585 -18.99 -55.40 -4.78
N GLU A 586 -20.08 -56.07 -5.14
CA GLU A 586 -20.89 -55.75 -6.31
C GLU A 586 -22.30 -55.39 -5.87
N ASN A 587 -22.86 -54.37 -6.48
CA ASN A 587 -24.22 -53.93 -6.21
C ASN A 587 -24.94 -53.47 -7.45
N SER A 588 -26.28 -53.54 -7.42
CA SER A 588 -27.12 -52.94 -8.44
C SER A 588 -26.95 -51.40 -8.46
N PHE A 589 -26.98 -50.80 -9.66
CA PHE A 589 -26.67 -49.39 -9.90
C PHE A 589 -27.53 -48.81 -11.03
N ASN A 590 -27.88 -47.54 -10.99
CA ASN A 590 -28.78 -46.88 -11.97
C ASN A 590 -28.06 -46.08 -13.08
N GLY A 591 -26.78 -46.30 -13.30
CA GLY A 591 -26.03 -45.74 -14.42
C GLY A 591 -25.56 -44.28 -14.29
N SER A 592 -25.92 -43.51 -13.25
CA SER A 592 -25.57 -42.11 -13.14
C SER A 592 -24.33 -41.83 -12.26
N LEU A 593 -23.13 -41.82 -12.86
CA LEU A 593 -21.88 -41.46 -12.17
C LEU A 593 -21.19 -40.28 -12.87
N ARG A 594 -20.80 -39.26 -12.11
CA ARG A 594 -19.90 -38.20 -12.60
C ARG A 594 -18.45 -38.60 -12.32
N ARG A 595 -17.64 -38.73 -13.38
CA ARG A 595 -16.20 -38.99 -13.30
C ARG A 595 -15.43 -37.67 -13.35
N SER A 596 -14.34 -37.55 -12.56
CA SER A 596 -13.34 -36.49 -12.67
C SER A 596 -11.95 -37.09 -12.55
N GLY A 597 -11.20 -37.13 -13.63
CA GLY A 597 -9.82 -37.64 -13.66
C GLY A 597 -9.65 -39.01 -13.05
N ALA A 598 -8.98 -39.13 -11.90
CA ALA A 598 -8.67 -40.38 -11.22
C ALA A 598 -9.71 -40.83 -10.16
N GLY A 599 -10.87 -40.17 -9.99
CA GLY A 599 -11.82 -40.48 -8.93
C GLY A 599 -13.29 -40.25 -9.31
N PHE A 600 -14.19 -40.76 -8.43
CA PHE A 600 -15.64 -40.57 -8.54
C PHE A 600 -16.09 -39.44 -7.61
N PHE A 601 -16.98 -38.53 -8.07
CA PHE A 601 -17.55 -37.49 -7.21
C PHE A 601 -18.55 -38.09 -6.23
N SER A 602 -18.48 -37.67 -4.97
CA SER A 602 -19.52 -37.96 -3.98
C SER A 602 -20.82 -37.27 -4.40
N SER A 603 -21.91 -37.99 -4.37
CA SER A 603 -23.25 -37.45 -4.63
C SER A 603 -23.76 -36.52 -3.50
N LYS A 604 -23.10 -36.50 -2.34
CA LYS A 604 -23.44 -35.66 -1.17
C LYS A 604 -22.71 -34.33 -1.11
N GLN A 605 -21.54 -34.22 -1.73
CA GLN A 605 -20.72 -33.02 -1.76
C GLN A 605 -19.98 -32.94 -3.10
N SER A 606 -19.73 -31.75 -3.62
CA SER A 606 -18.94 -31.48 -4.84
C SER A 606 -17.43 -31.79 -4.68
N ARG A 607 -17.06 -32.73 -3.82
CA ARG A 607 -15.70 -33.22 -3.54
C ARG A 607 -15.55 -34.71 -3.85
N ILE A 608 -14.32 -35.14 -4.09
CA ILE A 608 -13.95 -36.55 -4.26
C ILE A 608 -14.40 -37.35 -3.03
N GLY A 609 -15.12 -38.49 -3.22
CA GLY A 609 -15.66 -39.29 -2.13
C GLY A 609 -14.54 -39.80 -1.21
N ILE A 610 -14.61 -39.46 0.06
CA ILE A 610 -13.59 -39.80 1.08
C ILE A 610 -13.45 -41.32 1.22
N GLY A 611 -14.55 -42.08 1.12
CA GLY A 611 -14.56 -43.54 1.31
C GLY A 611 -13.71 -44.28 0.28
N THR A 612 -13.81 -43.92 -1.01
CA THR A 612 -13.00 -44.58 -2.06
C THR A 612 -11.52 -44.26 -1.94
N ALA A 613 -11.18 -43.04 -1.53
CA ALA A 613 -9.80 -42.63 -1.27
C ALA A 613 -9.18 -43.39 -0.10
N SER A 614 -9.95 -43.64 0.98
CA SER A 614 -9.51 -44.42 2.15
C SER A 614 -9.24 -45.87 1.75
N VAL A 615 -10.13 -46.51 0.96
CA VAL A 615 -9.93 -47.86 0.47
C VAL A 615 -8.69 -47.98 -0.43
N GLN A 616 -8.44 -46.97 -1.32
CA GLN A 616 -7.24 -46.94 -2.15
C GLN A 616 -5.96 -46.78 -1.32
N ALA A 617 -6.00 -45.93 -0.30
CA ALA A 617 -4.86 -45.72 0.59
C ALA A 617 -4.49 -47.00 1.35
N ILE A 618 -5.49 -47.74 1.86
CA ILE A 618 -5.27 -49.04 2.54
C ILE A 618 -4.78 -50.08 1.54
N ALA A 619 -5.37 -50.17 0.36
CA ALA A 619 -4.88 -51.12 -0.66
C ALA A 619 -3.39 -50.87 -0.98
N LYS A 620 -2.99 -49.62 -1.11
CA LYS A 620 -1.57 -49.25 -1.32
C LYS A 620 -0.67 -49.61 -0.14
N LYS A 621 -1.16 -49.48 1.11
CA LYS A 621 -0.43 -49.88 2.33
C LYS A 621 -0.01 -51.37 2.29
N TYR A 622 -0.85 -52.24 1.71
CA TYR A 622 -0.60 -53.68 1.55
C TYR A 622 -0.09 -54.01 0.14
N ASN A 623 0.61 -53.13 -0.53
CA ASN A 623 1.18 -53.28 -1.88
C ASN A 623 0.17 -53.71 -2.93
N GLY A 624 -1.12 -53.49 -2.68
CA GLY A 624 -2.23 -53.91 -3.50
C GLY A 624 -2.83 -52.78 -4.34
N LYS A 625 -4.03 -53.06 -4.87
CA LYS A 625 -4.76 -52.12 -5.73
C LYS A 625 -6.26 -52.20 -5.47
N ALA A 626 -6.92 -51.06 -5.38
CA ALA A 626 -8.38 -50.95 -5.39
C ALA A 626 -8.85 -50.43 -6.76
N THR A 627 -9.76 -51.15 -7.39
CA THR A 627 -10.32 -50.85 -8.71
C THR A 627 -11.84 -50.76 -8.60
N PHE A 628 -12.42 -49.70 -9.10
CA PHE A 628 -13.86 -49.47 -9.12
C PHE A 628 -14.33 -49.41 -10.58
N LYS A 629 -15.30 -50.26 -10.92
CA LYS A 629 -15.88 -50.32 -12.26
C LYS A 629 -17.40 -50.17 -12.18
N SER A 630 -17.96 -49.49 -13.14
CA SER A 630 -19.40 -49.36 -13.31
C SER A 630 -19.78 -49.77 -14.73
N ASP A 631 -20.81 -50.57 -14.85
CA ASP A 631 -21.51 -50.89 -16.08
C ASP A 631 -22.95 -50.36 -15.96
N ASP A 632 -23.77 -50.39 -17.02
CA ASP A 632 -25.09 -49.74 -17.05
C ASP A 632 -26.00 -50.03 -15.84
N ASN A 633 -25.95 -51.23 -15.30
CA ASN A 633 -26.81 -51.64 -14.18
C ASN A 633 -26.10 -52.16 -12.94
N LYS A 634 -24.77 -52.15 -12.90
CA LYS A 634 -23.99 -52.63 -11.76
C LYS A 634 -22.75 -51.81 -11.47
N PHE A 635 -22.38 -51.74 -10.20
CA PHE A 635 -21.13 -51.18 -9.72
C PHE A 635 -20.34 -52.28 -8.99
N GLN A 636 -19.04 -52.37 -9.26
CA GLN A 636 -18.14 -53.34 -8.66
C GLN A 636 -16.90 -52.65 -8.09
N ALA A 637 -16.63 -52.90 -6.83
CA ALA A 637 -15.38 -52.57 -6.16
C ALA A 637 -14.54 -53.84 -6.03
N LEU A 638 -13.36 -53.87 -6.63
CA LEU A 638 -12.39 -54.95 -6.53
C LEU A 638 -11.14 -54.45 -5.82
N ILE A 639 -10.84 -55.02 -4.66
CA ILE A 639 -9.69 -54.68 -3.83
C ILE A 639 -8.78 -55.91 -3.76
N ILE A 640 -7.51 -55.72 -4.07
CA ILE A 640 -6.47 -56.73 -4.05
C ILE A 640 -5.41 -56.29 -3.05
N LEU A 641 -5.09 -57.14 -2.07
CA LEU A 641 -4.08 -56.91 -1.04
C LEU A 641 -3.06 -58.05 -1.09
N HIS A 642 -1.78 -57.76 -0.99
CA HIS A 642 -0.73 -58.76 -0.88
C HIS A 642 -0.51 -59.14 0.60
N LEU A 643 -0.48 -60.47 0.90
CA LEU A 643 -0.32 -61.02 2.24
C LEU A 643 1.17 -61.18 2.61
#